data_0553add76992a590651a2ab650c053d9
#
_entry.id   0553add76992a590651a2ab650c053d9
#
_cell.length_a   1.000
_cell.length_b   1.000
_cell.length_c   1.000
_cell.angle_alpha   90.00
_cell.angle_beta   90.00
_cell.angle_gamma   90.00
#
_symmetry.space_group_name_H-M   'P 1'
#
loop_
_entity.id
_entity.type
_entity.pdbx_description
1 polymer ?
#
loop_
_entity_poly.entity_id
_entity_poly.type
_entity_poly.pdbx_seq_one_letter_code
_entity_poly.pdbx_strand_id
1 'polypeptide(L)'
;MKYMNTRQKEILYLLLSEPDDYLVVQDFADRVQCSEKTIRNDLKAIEDYLNEHSHAQLIRKPGLGVFLHIDEQERTWLSQQLHTEHFYSRQRTDEERMLQIAYDLLMNPKPVSAKEIAARHFVNRSSIKKDLCAVEEWLKRFDLTLVSKQRLGLKIDGNEKNKRKALARISDLIDNTEFTSQFIKSKFLSHEVDFVAKEIKSLQKEHSLYFTDETFESLLLHTLFMIRRIKMKQPISISPRELAAVKKKKEYQWTFACLQRLEPVFAIRFPEEEAVYLTLHILGGKVRYPLQKEENLENAVLPKVVRHLINRVSELKMLDFHKDQDLINGLNIHLNTVLQRLSYDLSVSNPMLNDIKKMYPYLFHLIIDVLEDINQTFDLHIPEEEAAYLTLHFQASIERMHHSSDTHKKAIIVCHMGIGMSQLLRTKIERKCHQIAVMACIAKADLKDFIKQHEDIDLVISTIALENITIPYIVVSPLLEPSDEKELLAFVHQLDKPQRQKQKTFQMLNNTTPFLVFLKQEAEHRYKVIEQLATALFEKGYVEKEYAVHAVMREKMAATNIGAGIAIPHANAKYIKQSAIAIATLKEPLDWGNEKVSLVFMLAVKHEDQNMTKQLFRELSYLSEQPAFVQKLTKETNVMTFLSYLDY
;
A
#
# COMPACT_ATOMS: atom_id res chain seq x y z
N MET A 1 39.29 4.96 -3.58
CA MET A 1 39.36 4.35 -2.24
C MET A 1 39.52 2.82 -2.20
N LYS A 2 40.03 2.22 -3.25
CA LYS A 2 40.15 0.74 -3.43
C LYS A 2 41.02 0.01 -2.37
N TYR A 3 41.79 0.75 -1.59
CA TYR A 3 42.77 0.19 -0.61
C TYR A 3 42.37 0.41 0.86
N MET A 4 41.22 1.10 1.15
CA MET A 4 40.77 1.33 2.51
C MET A 4 39.67 0.30 2.89
N ASN A 5 39.78 -0.24 4.12
CA ASN A 5 38.73 -1.11 4.66
C ASN A 5 37.51 -0.31 5.13
N THR A 6 36.41 -0.99 5.42
CA THR A 6 35.13 -0.38 5.83
C THR A 6 35.26 0.56 7.03
N ARG A 7 36.01 0.14 8.07
CA ARG A 7 36.23 0.91 9.29
C ARG A 7 37.04 2.20 9.02
N GLN A 8 38.05 2.13 8.16
CA GLN A 8 38.86 3.30 7.77
C GLN A 8 38.03 4.33 7.01
N LYS A 9 37.11 3.87 6.15
CA LYS A 9 36.15 4.73 5.43
C LYS A 9 35.18 5.41 6.40
N GLU A 10 34.71 4.70 7.41
CA GLU A 10 33.82 5.23 8.44
C GLU A 10 34.52 6.29 9.29
N ILE A 11 35.77 6.08 9.65
CA ILE A 11 36.60 7.08 10.34
C ILE A 11 36.81 8.30 9.44
N LEU A 12 37.13 8.13 8.16
CA LEU A 12 37.27 9.24 7.22
C LEU A 12 35.93 10.01 7.03
N TYR A 13 34.81 9.32 7.00
CA TYR A 13 33.48 9.94 6.95
C TYR A 13 33.23 10.82 8.20
N LEU A 14 33.55 10.34 9.39
CA LEU A 14 33.41 11.09 10.62
C LEU A 14 34.29 12.37 10.59
N LEU A 15 35.52 12.28 10.10
CA LEU A 15 36.43 13.43 9.94
C LEU A 15 35.90 14.46 8.93
N LEU A 16 35.19 14.02 7.88
CA LEU A 16 34.58 14.91 6.89
C LEU A 16 33.28 15.56 7.38
N SER A 17 32.57 14.88 8.29
CA SER A 17 31.27 15.35 8.83
C SER A 17 31.42 16.42 9.91
N GLU A 18 32.58 16.53 10.58
CA GLU A 18 32.88 17.50 11.63
C GLU A 18 33.96 18.49 11.14
N PRO A 19 33.58 19.49 10.35
CA PRO A 19 34.53 20.27 9.55
C PRO A 19 35.50 21.15 10.30
N ASP A 20 35.24 21.55 11.54
CA ASP A 20 36.06 22.50 12.27
C ASP A 20 36.44 22.06 13.69
N ASP A 21 36.13 20.80 14.05
CA ASP A 21 36.39 20.29 15.40
C ASP A 21 37.47 19.20 15.44
N TYR A 22 38.24 19.20 16.52
CA TYR A 22 39.17 18.13 16.85
C TYR A 22 38.40 16.96 17.49
N LEU A 23 38.45 15.79 16.87
CA LEU A 23 37.87 14.56 17.42
C LEU A 23 38.95 13.78 18.20
N VAL A 24 38.63 13.37 19.42
CA VAL A 24 39.54 12.53 20.22
C VAL A 24 39.47 11.07 19.76
N VAL A 25 40.60 10.36 19.90
CA VAL A 25 40.72 8.95 19.48
C VAL A 25 39.69 8.07 20.16
N GLN A 26 39.28 8.41 21.39
CA GLN A 26 38.23 7.71 22.13
C GLN A 26 36.88 7.82 21.46
N ASP A 27 36.51 9.00 20.91
CA ASP A 27 35.23 9.20 20.23
C ASP A 27 35.09 8.31 18.99
N PHE A 28 36.19 8.15 18.23
CA PHE A 28 36.22 7.18 17.13
C PHE A 28 36.09 5.74 17.63
N ALA A 29 36.81 5.40 18.74
CA ALA A 29 36.79 4.06 19.30
C ALA A 29 35.37 3.66 19.75
N ASP A 30 34.63 4.57 20.38
CA ASP A 30 33.29 4.36 20.89
C ASP A 30 32.26 4.26 19.72
N ARG A 31 32.37 5.15 18.71
CA ARG A 31 31.47 5.16 17.55
C ARG A 31 31.66 3.94 16.63
N VAL A 32 32.92 3.49 16.47
CA VAL A 32 33.25 2.36 15.55
C VAL A 32 33.42 1.03 16.31
N GLN A 33 33.17 1.03 17.62
CA GLN A 33 33.24 -0.14 18.53
C GLN A 33 34.57 -0.93 18.45
N CYS A 34 35.68 -0.26 18.51
CA CYS A 34 37.00 -0.88 18.50
C CYS A 34 37.98 -0.23 19.45
N SER A 35 39.18 -0.82 19.65
CA SER A 35 40.19 -0.30 20.57
C SER A 35 40.86 0.98 20.02
N GLU A 36 41.26 1.92 20.91
CA GLU A 36 42.03 3.10 20.51
C GLU A 36 43.31 2.75 19.72
N LYS A 37 43.98 1.64 20.07
CA LYS A 37 45.15 1.18 19.33
C LYS A 37 44.84 0.88 17.89
N THR A 38 43.66 0.29 17.63
CA THR A 38 43.17 0.00 16.28
C THR A 38 42.87 1.30 15.53
N ILE A 39 42.21 2.28 16.18
CA ILE A 39 41.94 3.60 15.59
C ILE A 39 43.23 4.32 15.20
N ARG A 40 44.25 4.30 16.05
CA ARG A 40 45.54 4.95 15.73
C ARG A 40 46.22 4.34 14.51
N ASN A 41 46.10 3.01 14.32
CA ASN A 41 46.60 2.34 13.12
C ASN A 41 45.78 2.71 11.89
N ASP A 42 44.45 2.75 12.01
CA ASP A 42 43.55 3.13 10.91
C ASP A 42 43.74 4.60 10.51
N LEU A 43 43.92 5.53 11.47
CA LEU A 43 44.23 6.93 11.18
C LEU A 43 45.57 7.10 10.44
N LYS A 44 46.54 6.23 10.69
CA LYS A 44 47.81 6.24 9.94
C LYS A 44 47.59 5.77 8.50
N ALA A 45 46.80 4.69 8.28
CA ALA A 45 46.48 4.23 6.95
C ALA A 45 45.65 5.22 6.14
N ILE A 46 44.74 5.97 6.81
CA ILE A 46 43.98 7.08 6.22
C ILE A 46 44.92 8.22 5.81
N GLU A 47 45.85 8.58 6.66
CA GLU A 47 46.86 9.63 6.39
C GLU A 47 47.72 9.26 5.17
N ASP A 48 48.20 8.00 5.10
CA ASP A 48 48.95 7.49 3.96
C ASP A 48 48.11 7.58 2.67
N TYR A 49 46.85 7.20 2.72
CA TYR A 49 45.93 7.29 1.58
C TYR A 49 45.69 8.73 1.13
N LEU A 50 45.44 9.65 2.08
CA LEU A 50 45.21 11.08 1.79
C LEU A 50 46.44 11.72 1.13
N ASN A 51 47.63 11.42 1.63
CA ASN A 51 48.89 11.93 1.06
C ASN A 51 49.16 11.48 -0.36
N GLU A 52 48.64 10.29 -0.77
CA GLU A 52 48.80 9.75 -2.13
C GLU A 52 47.74 10.25 -3.11
N HIS A 53 46.54 10.58 -2.62
CA HIS A 53 45.37 10.75 -3.49
C HIS A 53 44.66 12.10 -3.31
N SER A 54 45.08 12.95 -2.36
CA SER A 54 44.46 14.23 -2.06
C SER A 54 45.46 15.24 -1.50
N HIS A 55 45.03 16.50 -1.40
CA HIS A 55 45.80 17.55 -0.72
C HIS A 55 45.39 17.72 0.75
N ALA A 56 44.41 16.92 1.22
CA ALA A 56 43.93 16.96 2.60
C ALA A 56 45.00 16.49 3.60
N GLN A 57 45.11 17.19 4.71
CA GLN A 57 46.11 16.90 5.75
C GLN A 57 45.44 16.53 7.07
N LEU A 58 45.90 15.43 7.67
CA LEU A 58 45.42 14.97 8.96
C LEU A 58 46.27 15.58 10.07
N ILE A 59 45.76 16.62 10.76
CA ILE A 59 46.46 17.35 11.81
C ILE A 59 46.16 16.72 13.16
N ARG A 60 47.19 16.41 13.92
CA ARG A 60 47.08 15.85 15.28
C ARG A 60 47.62 16.85 16.29
N LYS A 61 46.84 17.19 17.32
CA LYS A 61 47.26 18.03 18.43
C LYS A 61 47.16 17.27 19.75
N PRO A 62 48.27 17.16 20.52
CA PRO A 62 48.23 16.52 21.83
C PRO A 62 47.18 17.17 22.74
N GLY A 63 46.31 16.35 23.34
CA GLY A 63 45.25 16.81 24.25
C GLY A 63 43.98 17.34 23.58
N LEU A 64 43.98 17.61 22.27
CA LEU A 64 42.81 18.10 21.53
C LEU A 64 42.23 17.05 20.58
N GLY A 65 43.07 16.19 19.98
CA GLY A 65 42.59 15.13 19.07
C GLY A 65 43.13 15.26 17.65
N VAL A 66 42.34 14.78 16.71
CA VAL A 66 42.65 14.70 15.28
C VAL A 66 41.68 15.56 14.49
N PHE A 67 42.18 16.31 13.53
CA PHE A 67 41.43 17.22 12.67
C PHE A 67 41.84 17.02 11.21
N LEU A 68 40.88 17.07 10.28
CA LEU A 68 41.14 16.98 8.86
C LEU A 68 41.13 18.39 8.22
N HIS A 69 42.31 18.87 7.84
CA HIS A 69 42.46 20.12 7.11
C HIS A 69 42.28 19.86 5.61
N ILE A 70 41.22 20.41 5.01
CA ILE A 70 40.82 20.14 3.62
C ILE A 70 40.06 21.35 3.06
N ASP A 71 40.26 21.67 1.78
CA ASP A 71 39.44 22.67 1.10
C ASP A 71 38.02 22.16 0.77
N GLU A 72 37.09 23.09 0.50
CA GLU A 72 35.67 22.77 0.36
C GLU A 72 35.35 22.00 -0.93
N GLN A 73 36.14 22.19 -2.00
CA GLN A 73 35.95 21.47 -3.25
C GLN A 73 36.40 20.00 -3.11
N GLU A 74 37.55 19.81 -2.48
CA GLU A 74 38.10 18.50 -2.24
C GLU A 74 37.32 17.73 -1.17
N ARG A 75 36.77 18.44 -0.16
CA ARG A 75 35.83 17.85 0.81
C ARG A 75 34.59 17.29 0.09
N THR A 76 34.00 18.08 -0.81
CA THR A 76 32.85 17.65 -1.61
C THR A 76 33.20 16.43 -2.46
N TRP A 77 34.36 16.43 -3.08
CA TRP A 77 34.83 15.31 -3.89
C TRP A 77 35.06 14.03 -3.05
N LEU A 78 35.77 14.13 -1.92
CA LEU A 78 36.00 13.00 -1.00
C LEU A 78 34.67 12.48 -0.41
N SER A 79 33.76 13.37 -0.03
CA SER A 79 32.43 13.01 0.45
C SER A 79 31.62 12.28 -0.61
N GLN A 80 31.63 12.74 -1.85
CA GLN A 80 30.97 12.05 -2.96
C GLN A 80 31.56 10.66 -3.22
N GLN A 81 32.89 10.54 -3.16
CA GLN A 81 33.57 9.24 -3.31
C GLN A 81 33.20 8.29 -2.14
N LEU A 82 33.11 8.78 -0.91
CA LEU A 82 32.68 8.01 0.25
C LEU A 82 31.20 7.67 0.19
N HIS A 83 30.33 8.60 -0.19
CA HIS A 83 28.89 8.32 -0.36
C HIS A 83 28.62 7.26 -1.42
N THR A 84 29.34 7.31 -2.53
CA THR A 84 29.23 6.26 -3.57
C THR A 84 29.68 4.90 -3.05
N GLU A 85 30.68 4.83 -2.16
CA GLU A 85 31.20 3.58 -1.59
C GLU A 85 30.55 3.21 -0.24
N HIS A 86 30.02 4.16 0.55
CA HIS A 86 29.28 3.89 1.79
C HIS A 86 27.97 3.13 1.55
N PHE A 87 27.35 3.33 0.40
CA PHE A 87 26.24 2.49 -0.07
C PHE A 87 26.64 1.02 -0.21
N TYR A 88 27.95 0.73 -0.41
CA TYR A 88 28.48 -0.63 -0.56
C TYR A 88 29.08 -1.24 0.71
N SER A 89 29.30 -0.48 1.79
CA SER A 89 30.07 -0.94 2.96
C SER A 89 29.25 -1.18 4.23
N ARG A 90 27.97 -0.78 4.30
CA ARG A 90 27.05 -1.24 5.33
C ARG A 90 26.93 -2.75 5.21
N GLN A 91 27.03 -3.51 6.31
CA GLN A 91 26.61 -4.92 6.27
C GLN A 91 25.21 -4.95 5.66
N ARG A 92 25.14 -5.37 4.39
CA ARG A 92 23.89 -5.44 3.64
C ARG A 92 22.97 -6.36 4.41
N THR A 93 21.74 -5.91 4.63
CA THR A 93 20.69 -6.80 5.12
C THR A 93 20.53 -7.97 4.13
N ASP A 94 20.00 -9.08 4.58
CA ASP A 94 19.70 -10.22 3.72
C ASP A 94 18.82 -9.79 2.53
N GLU A 95 17.90 -8.84 2.76
CA GLU A 95 17.01 -8.26 1.76
C GLU A 95 17.76 -7.44 0.70
N GLU A 96 18.66 -6.55 1.13
CA GLU A 96 19.48 -5.74 0.21
C GLU A 96 20.39 -6.61 -0.66
N ARG A 97 20.90 -7.70 -0.11
CA ARG A 97 21.70 -8.68 -0.83
C ARG A 97 20.85 -9.42 -1.88
N MET A 98 19.66 -9.86 -1.49
CA MET A 98 18.71 -10.53 -2.37
C MET A 98 18.30 -9.63 -3.54
N LEU A 99 18.01 -8.35 -3.28
CA LEU A 99 17.73 -7.35 -4.31
C LEU A 99 18.87 -7.21 -5.32
N GLN A 100 20.12 -7.10 -4.83
CA GLN A 100 21.29 -7.01 -5.70
C GLN A 100 21.47 -8.26 -6.55
N ILE A 101 21.29 -9.45 -5.97
CA ILE A 101 21.38 -10.73 -6.68
C ILE A 101 20.32 -10.79 -7.79
N ALA A 102 19.07 -10.46 -7.50
CA ALA A 102 17.98 -10.43 -8.47
C ALA A 102 18.28 -9.45 -9.63
N TYR A 103 18.71 -8.23 -9.29
CA TYR A 103 19.11 -7.23 -10.30
C TYR A 103 20.25 -7.72 -11.18
N ASP A 104 21.32 -8.24 -10.59
CA ASP A 104 22.49 -8.71 -11.34
C ASP A 104 22.16 -9.89 -12.26
N LEU A 105 21.32 -10.83 -11.82
CA LEU A 105 20.86 -11.96 -12.62
C LEU A 105 19.94 -11.53 -13.77
N LEU A 106 19.03 -10.55 -13.55
CA LEU A 106 18.14 -10.02 -14.59
C LEU A 106 18.92 -9.20 -15.62
N MET A 107 19.89 -8.40 -15.17
CA MET A 107 20.65 -7.52 -16.06
C MET A 107 21.77 -8.25 -16.81
N ASN A 108 22.36 -9.31 -16.24
CA ASN A 108 23.50 -9.97 -16.88
C ASN A 108 23.05 -11.10 -17.82
N PRO A 109 23.36 -11.04 -19.12
CA PRO A 109 23.04 -12.12 -20.05
C PRO A 109 23.92 -13.36 -19.88
N LYS A 110 25.08 -13.23 -19.20
CA LYS A 110 26.02 -14.31 -18.96
C LYS A 110 25.68 -15.07 -17.69
N PRO A 111 25.76 -16.41 -17.71
CA PRO A 111 25.58 -17.22 -16.51
C PRO A 111 26.64 -16.88 -15.44
N VAL A 112 26.22 -16.88 -14.17
CA VAL A 112 27.09 -16.59 -13.01
C VAL A 112 27.02 -17.76 -12.03
N SER A 113 28.15 -18.24 -11.53
CA SER A 113 28.14 -19.35 -10.57
C SER A 113 27.72 -18.88 -9.16
N ALA A 114 27.05 -19.77 -8.42
CA ALA A 114 26.70 -19.49 -7.02
C ALA A 114 27.95 -19.21 -6.15
N LYS A 115 29.11 -19.76 -6.53
CA LYS A 115 30.40 -19.48 -5.88
C LYS A 115 30.85 -18.03 -6.11
N GLU A 116 30.71 -17.53 -7.33
CA GLU A 116 31.01 -16.13 -7.64
C GLU A 116 30.06 -15.17 -6.94
N ILE A 117 28.77 -15.49 -6.89
CA ILE A 117 27.79 -14.68 -6.15
C ILE A 117 28.16 -14.64 -4.67
N ALA A 118 28.47 -15.80 -4.05
CA ALA A 118 28.89 -15.87 -2.67
C ALA A 118 30.15 -15.05 -2.37
N ALA A 119 31.14 -15.12 -3.27
CA ALA A 119 32.39 -14.36 -3.15
C ALA A 119 32.15 -12.84 -3.28
N ARG A 120 31.27 -12.40 -4.21
CA ARG A 120 30.93 -10.97 -4.39
C ARG A 120 30.23 -10.37 -3.18
N HIS A 121 29.46 -11.16 -2.47
CA HIS A 121 28.68 -10.71 -1.31
C HIS A 121 29.29 -11.05 0.04
N PHE A 122 30.49 -11.70 0.06
CA PHE A 122 31.21 -12.11 1.27
C PHE A 122 30.40 -12.97 2.23
N VAL A 123 29.53 -13.86 1.68
CA VAL A 123 28.69 -14.78 2.44
C VAL A 123 28.94 -16.23 2.03
N ASN A 124 28.48 -17.17 2.88
CA ASN A 124 28.60 -18.59 2.58
C ASN A 124 27.58 -19.05 1.51
N ARG A 125 27.80 -20.23 0.93
CA ARG A 125 26.93 -20.78 -0.10
C ARG A 125 25.51 -21.08 0.39
N SER A 126 25.33 -21.39 1.68
CA SER A 126 24.01 -21.70 2.23
C SER A 126 23.12 -20.46 2.27
N SER A 127 23.67 -19.28 2.63
CA SER A 127 22.96 -18.00 2.56
C SER A 127 22.53 -17.67 1.12
N ILE A 128 23.45 -17.81 0.15
CA ILE A 128 23.11 -17.58 -1.27
C ILE A 128 22.02 -18.56 -1.75
N LYS A 129 22.04 -19.81 -1.31
CA LYS A 129 21.00 -20.77 -1.69
C LYS A 129 19.62 -20.33 -1.19
N LYS A 130 19.54 -19.80 0.03
CA LYS A 130 18.29 -19.24 0.60
C LYS A 130 17.81 -18.05 -0.22
N ASP A 131 18.71 -17.10 -0.53
CA ASP A 131 18.38 -15.91 -1.32
C ASP A 131 17.91 -16.30 -2.73
N LEU A 132 18.59 -17.24 -3.38
CA LEU A 132 18.23 -17.73 -4.72
C LEU A 132 16.86 -18.42 -4.72
N CYS A 133 16.48 -19.16 -3.67
CA CYS A 133 15.15 -19.74 -3.57
C CYS A 133 14.06 -18.64 -3.48
N ALA A 134 14.29 -17.59 -2.72
CA ALA A 134 13.36 -16.47 -2.64
C ALA A 134 13.25 -15.71 -3.98
N VAL A 135 14.37 -15.45 -4.62
CA VAL A 135 14.41 -14.82 -5.96
C VAL A 135 13.69 -15.71 -7.00
N GLU A 136 13.90 -17.03 -6.98
CA GLU A 136 13.24 -17.96 -7.90
C GLU A 136 11.72 -17.96 -7.71
N GLU A 137 11.24 -17.97 -6.46
CA GLU A 137 9.82 -17.90 -6.16
C GLU A 137 9.20 -16.60 -6.66
N TRP A 138 9.89 -15.48 -6.46
CA TRP A 138 9.46 -14.18 -6.97
C TRP A 138 9.45 -14.13 -8.51
N LEU A 139 10.47 -14.70 -9.19
CA LEU A 139 10.57 -14.74 -10.66
C LEU A 139 9.40 -15.50 -11.32
N LYS A 140 8.84 -16.52 -10.65
CA LYS A 140 7.69 -17.29 -11.15
C LYS A 140 6.46 -16.41 -11.41
N ARG A 141 6.30 -15.30 -10.65
CA ARG A 141 5.21 -14.33 -10.85
C ARG A 141 5.28 -13.63 -12.22
N PHE A 142 6.41 -13.69 -12.88
CA PHE A 142 6.70 -13.07 -14.18
C PHE A 142 6.95 -14.09 -15.29
N ASP A 143 6.56 -15.36 -15.11
CA ASP A 143 6.86 -16.45 -16.04
C ASP A 143 8.36 -16.56 -16.38
N LEU A 144 9.21 -16.30 -15.40
CA LEU A 144 10.66 -16.41 -15.49
C LEU A 144 11.15 -17.60 -14.67
N THR A 145 12.18 -18.28 -15.17
CA THR A 145 12.79 -19.43 -14.49
C THR A 145 14.27 -19.21 -14.25
N LEU A 146 14.75 -19.63 -13.07
CA LEU A 146 16.17 -19.64 -12.76
C LEU A 146 16.77 -20.99 -13.19
N VAL A 147 17.52 -21.00 -14.30
CA VAL A 147 18.12 -22.21 -14.87
C VAL A 147 19.58 -22.34 -14.44
N SER A 148 19.93 -23.50 -13.88
CA SER A 148 21.30 -23.86 -13.56
C SER A 148 21.88 -24.72 -14.70
N LYS A 149 22.86 -24.18 -15.43
CA LYS A 149 23.60 -24.95 -16.45
C LYS A 149 24.87 -25.51 -15.85
N GLN A 150 25.05 -26.84 -15.99
CA GLN A 150 26.23 -27.54 -15.48
C GLN A 150 27.51 -26.89 -16.02
N ARG A 151 28.48 -26.54 -15.15
CA ARG A 151 29.75 -25.84 -15.44
C ARG A 151 29.66 -24.39 -15.93
N LEU A 152 28.45 -23.84 -16.23
CA LEU A 152 28.28 -22.48 -16.73
C LEU A 152 27.70 -21.54 -15.65
N GLY A 153 26.90 -22.04 -14.71
CA GLY A 153 26.30 -21.25 -13.64
C GLY A 153 24.79 -21.00 -13.80
N LEU A 154 24.30 -20.01 -13.10
CA LEU A 154 22.90 -19.63 -13.01
C LEU A 154 22.57 -18.54 -14.04
N LYS A 155 21.41 -18.65 -14.68
CA LYS A 155 20.88 -17.68 -15.63
C LYS A 155 19.37 -17.64 -15.53
N ILE A 156 18.77 -16.46 -15.70
CA ILE A 156 17.32 -16.31 -15.81
C ILE A 156 16.91 -16.56 -17.27
N ASP A 157 16.02 -17.54 -17.46
CA ASP A 157 15.39 -17.85 -18.75
C ASP A 157 13.97 -17.28 -18.81
N GLY A 158 13.55 -16.85 -20.00
CA GLY A 158 12.27 -16.22 -20.28
C GLY A 158 12.40 -15.06 -21.27
N ASN A 159 11.24 -14.53 -21.71
CA ASN A 159 11.22 -13.46 -22.69
C ASN A 159 11.69 -12.10 -22.11
N GLU A 160 12.12 -11.21 -23.00
CA GLU A 160 12.67 -9.91 -22.60
C GLU A 160 11.60 -9.00 -21.97
N LYS A 161 10.33 -9.05 -22.42
CA LYS A 161 9.20 -8.29 -21.85
C LYS A 161 9.01 -8.65 -20.37
N ASN A 162 9.05 -9.94 -20.04
CA ASN A 162 8.92 -10.44 -18.67
C ASN A 162 10.12 -10.05 -17.77
N LYS A 163 11.34 -10.09 -18.31
CA LYS A 163 12.55 -9.63 -17.58
C LYS A 163 12.44 -8.15 -17.22
N ARG A 164 11.96 -7.32 -18.14
CA ARG A 164 11.75 -5.90 -17.87
C ARG A 164 10.59 -5.64 -16.90
N LYS A 165 9.51 -6.44 -16.96
CA LYS A 165 8.46 -6.41 -15.92
C LYS A 165 9.03 -6.71 -14.54
N ALA A 166 9.85 -7.75 -14.41
CA ALA A 166 10.51 -8.11 -13.16
C ALA A 166 11.45 -7.00 -12.67
N LEU A 167 12.29 -6.42 -13.55
CA LEU A 167 13.17 -5.29 -13.20
C LEU A 167 12.39 -4.08 -12.67
N ALA A 168 11.28 -3.74 -13.31
CA ALA A 168 10.44 -2.63 -12.87
C ALA A 168 9.74 -2.88 -11.52
N ARG A 169 9.57 -4.15 -11.16
CA ARG A 169 8.95 -4.60 -9.91
C ARG A 169 9.92 -5.22 -8.92
N ILE A 170 11.18 -4.93 -9.05
CA ILE A 170 12.21 -5.47 -8.16
C ILE A 170 12.04 -4.99 -6.71
N SER A 171 11.30 -3.88 -6.50
CA SER A 171 10.87 -3.40 -5.18
C SER A 171 9.96 -4.37 -4.43
N ASP A 172 9.25 -5.25 -5.14
CA ASP A 172 8.36 -6.23 -4.51
C ASP A 172 9.13 -7.34 -3.76
N LEU A 173 10.46 -7.38 -3.91
CA LEU A 173 11.34 -8.32 -3.20
C LEU A 173 11.62 -7.91 -1.75
N ILE A 174 11.49 -6.61 -1.43
CA ILE A 174 11.79 -6.07 -0.11
C ILE A 174 10.77 -4.98 0.26
N ASP A 175 10.46 -4.85 1.54
CA ASP A 175 9.46 -3.87 2.01
C ASP A 175 9.95 -2.42 2.02
N ASN A 176 11.20 -2.15 1.59
CA ASN A 176 11.78 -0.81 1.59
C ASN A 176 11.83 -0.19 0.19
N THR A 177 10.74 0.47 -0.19
CA THR A 177 10.58 1.08 -1.53
C THR A 177 11.52 2.26 -1.79
N GLU A 178 11.85 3.07 -0.77
CA GLU A 178 12.77 4.20 -0.90
C GLU A 178 14.20 3.72 -1.19
N PHE A 179 14.67 2.74 -0.42
CA PHE A 179 15.96 2.11 -0.66
C PHE A 179 16.05 1.53 -2.08
N THR A 180 15.01 0.84 -2.54
CA THR A 180 14.99 0.22 -3.87
C THR A 180 15.07 1.27 -4.98
N SER A 181 14.34 2.38 -4.88
CA SER A 181 14.40 3.47 -5.88
C SER A 181 15.82 4.08 -5.93
N GLN A 182 16.42 4.37 -4.78
CA GLN A 182 17.78 4.89 -4.71
C GLN A 182 18.80 3.88 -5.24
N PHE A 183 18.64 2.60 -4.89
CA PHE A 183 19.49 1.53 -5.38
C PHE A 183 19.46 1.43 -6.91
N ILE A 184 18.29 1.43 -7.53
CA ILE A 184 18.17 1.34 -8.98
C ILE A 184 18.79 2.58 -9.64
N LYS A 185 18.49 3.79 -9.15
CA LYS A 185 19.06 5.04 -9.68
C LYS A 185 20.59 5.05 -9.58
N SER A 186 21.16 4.49 -8.50
CA SER A 186 22.63 4.38 -8.35
C SER A 186 23.32 3.50 -9.39
N LYS A 187 22.57 2.69 -10.14
CA LYS A 187 23.12 1.88 -11.24
C LYS A 187 23.29 2.66 -12.54
N PHE A 188 22.82 3.89 -12.61
CA PHE A 188 22.93 4.79 -13.75
C PHE A 188 23.74 6.03 -13.38
N LEU A 189 24.31 6.69 -14.36
CA LEU A 189 25.01 7.95 -14.12
C LEU A 189 23.98 9.06 -13.88
N SER A 190 24.25 9.96 -12.93
CA SER A 190 23.29 11.02 -12.55
C SER A 190 22.82 11.83 -13.76
N HIS A 191 23.73 12.20 -14.66
CA HIS A 191 23.36 12.97 -15.86
C HIS A 191 22.49 12.15 -16.83
N GLU A 192 22.59 10.82 -16.90
CA GLU A 192 21.71 9.95 -17.69
C GLU A 192 20.28 10.00 -17.11
N VAL A 193 20.15 9.88 -15.78
CA VAL A 193 18.88 9.95 -15.06
C VAL A 193 18.24 11.33 -15.27
N ASP A 194 18.99 12.40 -15.06
CA ASP A 194 18.51 13.78 -15.18
C ASP A 194 18.05 14.11 -16.60
N PHE A 195 18.80 13.64 -17.61
CA PHE A 195 18.45 13.87 -18.99
C PHE A 195 17.17 13.14 -19.39
N VAL A 196 17.02 11.86 -19.05
CA VAL A 196 15.78 11.10 -19.31
C VAL A 196 14.60 11.73 -18.57
N ALA A 197 14.79 12.13 -17.30
CA ALA A 197 13.75 12.79 -16.52
C ALA A 197 13.30 14.12 -17.15
N LYS A 198 14.26 14.89 -17.69
CA LYS A 198 13.98 16.15 -18.41
C LYS A 198 13.15 15.89 -19.67
N GLU A 199 13.51 14.89 -20.47
CA GLU A 199 12.79 14.56 -21.70
C GLU A 199 11.36 14.05 -21.44
N ILE A 200 11.15 13.24 -20.39
CA ILE A 200 9.80 12.84 -19.98
C ILE A 200 8.98 14.05 -19.51
N LYS A 201 9.58 15.00 -18.76
CA LYS A 201 8.92 16.25 -18.37
C LYS A 201 8.58 17.13 -19.59
N SER A 202 9.46 17.18 -20.59
CA SER A 202 9.19 17.91 -21.85
C SER A 202 8.01 17.29 -22.59
N LEU A 203 7.97 15.96 -22.71
CA LEU A 203 6.85 15.22 -23.31
C LEU A 203 5.53 15.53 -22.57
N GLN A 204 5.54 15.53 -21.21
CA GLN A 204 4.36 15.90 -20.44
C GLN A 204 3.88 17.32 -20.77
N LYS A 205 4.80 18.29 -20.85
CA LYS A 205 4.48 19.69 -21.12
C LYS A 205 3.99 19.90 -22.56
N GLU A 206 4.66 19.29 -23.54
CA GLU A 206 4.33 19.41 -24.97
C GLU A 206 2.92 18.88 -25.29
N HIS A 207 2.49 17.83 -24.58
CA HIS A 207 1.21 17.16 -24.85
C HIS A 207 0.18 17.29 -23.74
N SER A 208 0.40 18.19 -22.76
CA SER A 208 -0.49 18.42 -21.62
C SER A 208 -0.83 17.16 -20.82
N LEU A 209 0.14 16.24 -20.75
CA LEU A 209 0.02 15.02 -19.97
C LEU A 209 0.47 15.29 -18.52
N TYR A 210 -0.34 14.93 -17.54
CA TYR A 210 -0.01 15.11 -16.12
C TYR A 210 0.01 13.76 -15.42
N PHE A 211 1.14 13.06 -15.53
CA PHE A 211 1.32 11.78 -14.85
C PHE A 211 1.35 11.93 -13.34
N THR A 212 0.94 10.87 -12.63
CA THR A 212 1.24 10.74 -11.20
C THR A 212 2.75 10.57 -10.99
N ASP A 213 3.25 10.86 -9.78
CA ASP A 213 4.66 10.68 -9.46
C ASP A 213 5.09 9.21 -9.63
N GLU A 214 4.22 8.26 -9.27
CA GLU A 214 4.41 6.82 -9.50
C GLU A 214 4.58 6.49 -10.99
N THR A 215 3.72 7.03 -11.84
CA THR A 215 3.82 6.82 -13.30
C THR A 215 5.09 7.45 -13.87
N PHE A 216 5.44 8.66 -13.43
CA PHE A 216 6.66 9.33 -13.86
C PHE A 216 7.91 8.53 -13.50
N GLU A 217 8.03 8.06 -12.25
CA GLU A 217 9.15 7.21 -11.81
C GLU A 217 9.19 5.88 -12.58
N SER A 218 8.03 5.26 -12.80
CA SER A 218 7.94 4.04 -13.61
C SER A 218 8.44 4.25 -15.04
N LEU A 219 7.99 5.32 -15.72
CA LEU A 219 8.46 5.66 -17.07
C LEU A 219 9.96 5.96 -17.12
N LEU A 220 10.48 6.65 -16.11
CA LEU A 220 11.91 6.92 -15.97
C LEU A 220 12.70 5.62 -15.89
N LEU A 221 12.30 4.71 -15.01
CA LEU A 221 12.97 3.42 -14.83
C LEU A 221 12.87 2.53 -16.09
N HIS A 222 11.68 2.46 -16.69
CA HIS A 222 11.50 1.69 -17.94
C HIS A 222 12.38 2.23 -19.06
N THR A 223 12.50 3.55 -19.19
CA THR A 223 13.36 4.18 -20.21
C THR A 223 14.85 3.91 -19.93
N LEU A 224 15.29 4.02 -18.69
CA LEU A 224 16.68 3.73 -18.30
C LEU A 224 17.04 2.25 -18.51
N PHE A 225 16.17 1.33 -18.11
CA PHE A 225 16.38 -0.10 -18.37
C PHE A 225 16.39 -0.40 -19.87
N MET A 226 15.49 0.17 -20.63
CA MET A 226 15.42 0.05 -22.08
C MET A 226 16.75 0.47 -22.74
N ILE A 227 17.28 1.65 -22.42
CA ILE A 227 18.56 2.16 -22.91
C ILE A 227 19.69 1.16 -22.61
N ARG A 228 19.76 0.68 -21.37
CA ARG A 228 20.80 -0.24 -20.94
C ARG A 228 20.70 -1.59 -21.62
N ARG A 229 19.48 -2.11 -21.80
CA ARG A 229 19.21 -3.39 -22.47
C ARG A 229 19.56 -3.32 -23.95
N ILE A 230 19.30 -2.19 -24.63
CA ILE A 230 19.72 -1.98 -26.03
C ILE A 230 21.25 -1.97 -26.14
N LYS A 231 21.96 -1.24 -25.27
CA LYS A 231 23.43 -1.25 -25.19
C LYS A 231 24.00 -2.67 -25.01
N MET A 232 23.24 -3.53 -24.32
CA MET A 232 23.59 -4.95 -24.11
C MET A 232 23.13 -5.89 -25.25
N LYS A 233 22.60 -5.36 -26.34
CA LYS A 233 22.06 -6.13 -27.50
C LYS A 233 20.93 -7.08 -27.10
N GLN A 234 20.05 -6.63 -26.20
CA GLN A 234 18.86 -7.34 -25.73
C GLN A 234 17.60 -6.51 -26.02
N PRO A 235 17.26 -6.27 -27.31
CA PRO A 235 16.04 -5.52 -27.65
C PRO A 235 14.80 -6.35 -27.30
N ILE A 236 13.68 -5.63 -27.08
CA ILE A 236 12.39 -6.27 -26.87
C ILE A 236 11.83 -6.81 -28.20
N SER A 237 11.05 -7.88 -28.12
CA SER A 237 10.27 -8.38 -29.25
C SER A 237 8.79 -8.15 -29.00
N ILE A 238 8.12 -7.57 -29.98
CA ILE A 238 6.67 -7.26 -29.94
C ILE A 238 6.00 -7.90 -31.15
N SER A 239 4.78 -8.40 -30.98
CA SER A 239 4.05 -9.05 -32.06
C SER A 239 3.73 -8.04 -33.19
N PRO A 240 3.75 -8.43 -34.48
CA PRO A 240 3.41 -7.54 -35.58
C PRO A 240 2.00 -6.93 -35.48
N ARG A 241 1.06 -7.64 -34.87
CA ARG A 241 -0.32 -7.16 -34.63
C ARG A 241 -0.33 -6.03 -33.59
N GLU A 242 0.36 -6.20 -32.48
CA GLU A 242 0.47 -5.21 -31.40
C GLU A 242 1.22 -3.96 -31.90
N LEU A 243 2.33 -4.15 -32.63
CA LEU A 243 3.09 -3.08 -33.25
C LEU A 243 2.21 -2.23 -34.20
N ALA A 244 1.44 -2.86 -35.09
CA ALA A 244 0.57 -2.16 -36.03
C ALA A 244 -0.59 -1.43 -35.32
N ALA A 245 -1.11 -1.98 -34.21
CA ALA A 245 -2.19 -1.36 -33.45
C ALA A 245 -1.71 -0.10 -32.71
N VAL A 246 -0.55 -0.19 -32.05
CA VAL A 246 0.00 0.92 -31.24
C VAL A 246 0.54 2.06 -32.13
N LYS A 247 1.12 1.77 -33.27
CA LYS A 247 1.60 2.79 -34.23
C LYS A 247 0.50 3.73 -34.72
N LYS A 248 -0.76 3.31 -34.68
CA LYS A 248 -1.91 4.17 -35.04
C LYS A 248 -2.28 5.20 -33.98
N LYS A 249 -1.79 5.03 -32.74
CA LYS A 249 -2.08 5.92 -31.62
C LYS A 249 -1.23 7.18 -31.71
N LYS A 250 -1.81 8.33 -31.30
CA LYS A 250 -1.09 9.62 -31.24
C LYS A 250 0.10 9.58 -30.26
N GLU A 251 -0.04 8.82 -29.18
CA GLU A 251 0.98 8.65 -28.14
C GLU A 251 2.25 7.99 -28.69
N TYR A 252 2.15 7.17 -29.74
CA TYR A 252 3.31 6.57 -30.39
C TYR A 252 4.20 7.63 -31.03
N GLN A 253 3.61 8.64 -31.71
CA GLN A 253 4.38 9.71 -32.32
C GLN A 253 5.10 10.56 -31.26
N TRP A 254 4.44 10.82 -30.13
CA TRP A 254 5.03 11.56 -29.02
C TRP A 254 6.22 10.82 -28.42
N THR A 255 6.03 9.52 -28.18
CA THR A 255 7.07 8.65 -27.65
C THR A 255 8.24 8.54 -28.59
N PHE A 256 7.97 8.34 -29.89
CA PHE A 256 9.01 8.23 -30.91
C PHE A 256 9.85 9.51 -31.00
N ALA A 257 9.23 10.68 -31.01
CA ALA A 257 9.94 11.96 -30.99
C ALA A 257 10.79 12.15 -29.71
N CYS A 258 10.27 11.73 -28.56
CA CYS A 258 11.02 11.74 -27.30
C CYS A 258 12.27 10.84 -27.38
N LEU A 259 12.12 9.62 -27.89
CA LEU A 259 13.24 8.67 -28.05
C LEU A 259 14.29 9.16 -29.03
N GLN A 260 13.89 9.80 -30.14
CA GLN A 260 14.83 10.42 -31.09
C GLN A 260 15.73 11.47 -30.43
N ARG A 261 15.23 12.23 -29.43
CA ARG A 261 16.03 13.20 -28.67
C ARG A 261 17.03 12.52 -27.73
N LEU A 262 16.75 11.29 -27.29
CA LEU A 262 17.65 10.49 -26.45
C LEU A 262 18.79 9.82 -27.26
N GLU A 263 18.58 9.49 -28.55
CA GLU A 263 19.53 8.73 -29.38
C GLU A 263 20.94 9.33 -29.38
N PRO A 264 21.15 10.64 -29.65
CA PRO A 264 22.50 11.21 -29.74
C PRO A 264 23.20 11.25 -28.38
N VAL A 265 22.46 11.41 -27.27
CA VAL A 265 23.04 11.47 -25.91
C VAL A 265 23.53 10.11 -25.45
N PHE A 266 22.80 9.05 -25.78
CA PHE A 266 23.14 7.70 -25.36
C PHE A 266 23.93 6.91 -26.42
N ALA A 267 24.17 7.49 -27.59
CA ALA A 267 24.84 6.88 -28.74
C ALA A 267 24.21 5.51 -29.13
N ILE A 268 22.88 5.45 -29.18
CA ILE A 268 22.09 4.28 -29.57
C ILE A 268 21.03 4.68 -30.60
N ARG A 269 20.45 3.67 -31.27
CA ARG A 269 19.20 3.81 -32.03
C ARG A 269 18.13 2.97 -31.37
N PHE A 270 16.93 3.52 -31.24
CA PHE A 270 15.80 2.79 -30.72
C PHE A 270 15.06 2.07 -31.84
N PRO A 271 14.95 0.74 -31.82
CA PRO A 271 14.03 0.00 -32.68
C PRO A 271 12.58 0.44 -32.45
N GLU A 272 11.73 0.24 -33.47
CA GLU A 272 10.31 0.62 -33.39
C GLU A 272 9.58 -0.11 -32.26
N GLU A 273 9.97 -1.33 -31.96
CA GLU A 273 9.45 -2.15 -30.86
C GLU A 273 9.67 -1.50 -29.49
N GLU A 274 10.77 -0.79 -29.32
CA GLU A 274 11.07 -0.06 -28.09
C GLU A 274 10.20 1.18 -27.94
N ALA A 275 9.92 1.89 -29.07
CA ALA A 275 8.98 2.99 -29.06
C ALA A 275 7.56 2.51 -28.73
N VAL A 276 7.14 1.39 -29.28
CA VAL A 276 5.86 0.75 -28.93
C VAL A 276 5.85 0.37 -27.46
N TYR A 277 6.87 -0.26 -26.94
CA TYR A 277 6.98 -0.65 -25.53
C TYR A 277 6.80 0.55 -24.58
N LEU A 278 7.50 1.66 -24.83
CA LEU A 278 7.35 2.85 -23.99
C LEU A 278 5.98 3.52 -24.18
N THR A 279 5.42 3.49 -25.40
CA THR A 279 4.05 3.99 -25.66
C THR A 279 3.01 3.23 -24.84
N LEU A 280 3.14 1.91 -24.71
CA LEU A 280 2.24 1.10 -23.89
C LEU A 280 2.28 1.54 -22.43
N HIS A 281 3.47 1.85 -21.89
CA HIS A 281 3.61 2.35 -20.53
C HIS A 281 3.01 3.75 -20.36
N ILE A 282 3.06 4.60 -21.37
CA ILE A 282 2.37 5.91 -21.36
C ILE A 282 0.85 5.72 -21.36
N LEU A 283 0.32 4.85 -22.24
CA LEU A 283 -1.11 4.55 -22.33
C LEU A 283 -1.68 3.92 -21.05
N GLY A 284 -0.90 3.05 -20.40
CA GLY A 284 -1.25 2.44 -19.12
C GLY A 284 -0.95 3.30 -17.90
N GLY A 285 -0.34 4.46 -18.07
CA GLY A 285 0.04 5.36 -16.99
C GLY A 285 -1.13 6.08 -16.35
N LYS A 286 -1.10 6.25 -15.02
CA LYS A 286 -2.09 7.05 -14.29
C LYS A 286 -1.83 8.55 -14.54
N VAL A 287 -2.90 9.31 -14.84
CA VAL A 287 -2.84 10.77 -15.02
C VAL A 287 -3.53 11.48 -13.86
N ARG A 288 -3.01 12.67 -13.47
CA ARG A 288 -3.58 13.48 -12.38
C ARG A 288 -4.87 14.19 -12.79
N TYR A 289 -4.95 14.61 -14.07
CA TYR A 289 -6.09 15.32 -14.61
C TYR A 289 -6.53 14.65 -15.91
N PRO A 290 -7.84 14.49 -16.15
CA PRO A 290 -8.31 13.97 -17.42
C PRO A 290 -7.92 14.95 -18.53
N LEU A 291 -7.38 14.43 -19.61
CA LEU A 291 -7.27 15.17 -20.87
C LEU A 291 -8.67 15.66 -21.24
N GLN A 292 -8.78 16.96 -21.55
CA GLN A 292 -10.06 17.58 -21.96
C GLN A 292 -10.75 16.68 -22.97
N LYS A 293 -12.09 16.52 -22.78
CA LYS A 293 -13.02 15.75 -23.60
C LYS A 293 -12.54 15.54 -25.03
N GLU A 294 -11.84 14.47 -25.30
CA GLU A 294 -11.84 13.86 -26.61
C GLU A 294 -12.58 12.52 -26.49
N GLU A 295 -13.67 12.43 -27.23
CA GLU A 295 -14.54 11.28 -27.42
C GLU A 295 -13.81 10.11 -28.08
N ASN A 296 -12.81 9.55 -27.41
CA ASN A 296 -12.20 8.28 -27.81
C ASN A 296 -12.54 7.20 -26.79
N LEU A 297 -13.84 6.99 -26.55
CA LEU A 297 -14.37 5.75 -26.01
C LEU A 297 -14.33 4.66 -27.11
N GLU A 298 -13.13 4.38 -27.65
CA GLU A 298 -12.94 3.25 -28.59
C GLU A 298 -13.28 1.91 -27.93
N ASN A 299 -13.44 1.88 -26.63
CA ASN A 299 -13.74 0.67 -25.89
C ASN A 299 -15.24 0.58 -25.56
N ALA A 300 -16.00 -0.08 -26.43
CA ALA A 300 -17.44 -0.31 -26.22
C ALA A 300 -17.78 -1.10 -24.94
N VAL A 301 -16.78 -1.70 -24.31
CA VAL A 301 -16.91 -2.49 -23.07
C VAL A 301 -16.91 -1.59 -21.83
N LEU A 302 -16.13 -0.49 -21.83
CA LEU A 302 -15.96 0.40 -20.67
C LEU A 302 -17.29 0.90 -20.06
N PRO A 303 -18.25 1.48 -20.84
CA PRO A 303 -19.50 1.95 -20.25
C PRO A 303 -20.34 0.85 -19.63
N LYS A 304 -20.24 -0.37 -20.18
CA LYS A 304 -20.93 -1.56 -19.67
C LYS A 304 -20.34 -2.02 -18.35
N VAL A 305 -19.00 -2.08 -18.26
CA VAL A 305 -18.27 -2.44 -17.02
C VAL A 305 -18.54 -1.43 -15.91
N VAL A 306 -18.44 -0.13 -16.19
CA VAL A 306 -18.73 0.93 -15.20
C VAL A 306 -20.16 0.83 -14.68
N ARG A 307 -21.13 0.69 -15.59
CA ARG A 307 -22.53 0.55 -15.22
C ARG A 307 -22.78 -0.70 -14.40
N HIS A 308 -22.22 -1.85 -14.81
CA HIS A 308 -22.35 -3.11 -14.09
C HIS A 308 -21.78 -3.00 -12.68
N LEU A 309 -20.57 -2.42 -12.53
CA LEU A 309 -19.92 -2.20 -11.26
C LEU A 309 -20.79 -1.32 -10.33
N ILE A 310 -21.27 -0.18 -10.82
CA ILE A 310 -22.11 0.74 -10.04
C ILE A 310 -23.41 0.05 -9.61
N ASN A 311 -24.11 -0.65 -10.53
CA ASN A 311 -25.36 -1.35 -10.23
C ASN A 311 -25.13 -2.37 -9.10
N ARG A 312 -24.15 -3.26 -9.27
CA ARG A 312 -23.91 -4.34 -8.31
C ARG A 312 -23.49 -3.81 -6.93
N VAL A 313 -22.59 -2.80 -6.89
CA VAL A 313 -22.20 -2.19 -5.61
C VAL A 313 -23.36 -1.42 -4.97
N SER A 314 -24.21 -0.76 -5.78
CA SER A 314 -25.42 -0.08 -5.27
C SER A 314 -26.40 -1.06 -4.65
N GLU A 315 -26.66 -2.19 -5.32
CA GLU A 315 -27.51 -3.26 -4.80
C GLU A 315 -26.98 -3.82 -3.48
N LEU A 316 -25.69 -4.19 -3.44
CA LEU A 316 -25.06 -4.82 -2.27
C LEU A 316 -24.88 -3.86 -1.07
N LYS A 317 -24.71 -2.56 -1.33
CA LYS A 317 -24.58 -1.52 -0.29
C LYS A 317 -25.91 -0.87 0.09
N MET A 318 -26.97 -1.04 -0.70
CA MET A 318 -28.24 -0.30 -0.61
C MET A 318 -28.03 1.24 -0.63
N LEU A 319 -27.09 1.71 -1.43
CA LEU A 319 -26.79 3.11 -1.65
C LEU A 319 -26.92 3.41 -3.13
N ASP A 320 -27.54 4.52 -3.48
CA ASP A 320 -27.75 4.93 -4.87
C ASP A 320 -26.53 5.70 -5.38
N PHE A 321 -25.51 4.98 -5.81
CA PHE A 321 -24.28 5.55 -6.38
C PHE A 321 -24.48 6.20 -7.76
N HIS A 322 -25.62 6.00 -8.41
CA HIS A 322 -25.92 6.61 -9.71
C HIS A 322 -26.02 8.12 -9.67
N LYS A 323 -26.25 8.70 -8.50
CA LYS A 323 -26.37 10.16 -8.31
C LYS A 323 -25.02 10.86 -8.13
N ASP A 324 -23.96 10.10 -7.87
CA ASP A 324 -22.61 10.65 -7.65
C ASP A 324 -21.85 10.74 -8.98
N GLN A 325 -21.90 11.92 -9.62
CA GLN A 325 -21.24 12.17 -10.89
C GLN A 325 -19.70 12.12 -10.76
N ASP A 326 -19.14 12.46 -9.61
CA ASP A 326 -17.70 12.42 -9.37
C ASP A 326 -17.22 10.96 -9.33
N LEU A 327 -17.99 10.07 -8.71
CA LEU A 327 -17.72 8.64 -8.75
C LEU A 327 -17.76 8.10 -10.18
N ILE A 328 -18.81 8.42 -10.93
CA ILE A 328 -18.98 7.93 -12.31
C ILE A 328 -17.80 8.39 -13.18
N ASN A 329 -17.44 9.66 -13.11
CA ASN A 329 -16.32 10.24 -13.85
C ASN A 329 -14.98 9.60 -13.43
N GLY A 330 -14.75 9.45 -12.13
CA GLY A 330 -13.56 8.83 -11.59
C GLY A 330 -13.41 7.37 -12.03
N LEU A 331 -14.49 6.58 -11.99
CA LEU A 331 -14.51 5.19 -12.45
C LEU A 331 -14.26 5.08 -13.96
N ASN A 332 -14.85 5.96 -14.78
CA ASN A 332 -14.61 5.96 -16.22
C ASN A 332 -13.14 6.21 -16.55
N ILE A 333 -12.51 7.21 -15.91
CA ILE A 333 -11.10 7.54 -16.13
C ILE A 333 -10.22 6.36 -15.66
N HIS A 334 -10.46 5.85 -14.45
CA HIS A 334 -9.66 4.78 -13.87
C HIS A 334 -9.77 3.48 -14.67
N LEU A 335 -11.01 3.00 -14.92
CA LEU A 335 -11.24 1.74 -15.63
C LEU A 335 -10.83 1.79 -17.10
N ASN A 336 -10.86 2.95 -17.77
CA ASN A 336 -10.29 3.09 -19.11
C ASN A 336 -8.79 2.74 -19.11
N THR A 337 -8.05 3.28 -18.14
CA THR A 337 -6.61 2.97 -17.98
C THR A 337 -6.39 1.51 -17.59
N VAL A 338 -7.26 0.93 -16.73
CA VAL A 338 -7.21 -0.49 -16.35
C VAL A 338 -7.40 -1.39 -17.57
N LEU A 339 -8.44 -1.15 -18.38
CA LEU A 339 -8.72 -1.95 -19.57
C LEU A 339 -7.59 -1.87 -20.60
N GLN A 340 -6.96 -0.72 -20.74
CA GLN A 340 -5.76 -0.59 -21.58
C GLN A 340 -4.59 -1.40 -21.02
N ARG A 341 -4.32 -1.33 -19.71
CA ARG A 341 -3.27 -2.17 -19.08
C ARG A 341 -3.52 -3.66 -19.31
N LEU A 342 -4.75 -4.12 -19.12
CA LEU A 342 -5.11 -5.53 -19.33
C LEU A 342 -4.93 -5.95 -20.79
N SER A 343 -5.35 -5.12 -21.75
CA SER A 343 -5.23 -5.45 -23.18
C SER A 343 -3.78 -5.58 -23.67
N TYR A 344 -2.83 -4.93 -22.97
CA TYR A 344 -1.40 -4.97 -23.30
C TYR A 344 -0.56 -5.79 -22.30
N ASP A 345 -1.21 -6.51 -21.39
CA ASP A 345 -0.57 -7.32 -20.36
C ASP A 345 0.45 -6.50 -19.54
N LEU A 346 0.07 -5.28 -19.16
CA LEU A 346 0.85 -4.44 -18.27
C LEU A 346 0.47 -4.70 -16.82
N SER A 347 1.49 -4.85 -15.97
CA SER A 347 1.27 -5.07 -14.55
C SER A 347 0.90 -3.77 -13.83
N VAL A 348 0.07 -3.88 -12.79
CA VAL A 348 -0.23 -2.81 -11.83
C VAL A 348 0.42 -3.12 -10.48
N SER A 349 0.79 -2.10 -9.73
CA SER A 349 1.11 -2.25 -8.30
C SER A 349 0.28 -1.28 -7.48
N ASN A 350 0.00 -1.66 -6.24
CA ASN A 350 -0.67 -0.80 -5.28
C ASN A 350 0.07 -0.89 -3.95
N PRO A 351 0.92 0.09 -3.61
CA PRO A 351 1.69 0.07 -2.37
C PRO A 351 0.79 0.13 -1.11
N MET A 352 -0.45 0.61 -1.26
CA MET A 352 -1.42 0.71 -0.17
C MET A 352 -2.39 -0.48 -0.11
N LEU A 353 -2.20 -1.53 -0.90
CA LEU A 353 -3.12 -2.68 -0.96
C LEU A 353 -3.44 -3.24 0.43
N ASN A 354 -2.41 -3.52 1.22
CA ASN A 354 -2.57 -4.10 2.56
C ASN A 354 -3.25 -3.13 3.54
N ASP A 355 -2.95 -1.83 3.45
CA ASP A 355 -3.56 -0.82 4.30
C ASP A 355 -5.04 -0.62 3.95
N ILE A 356 -5.38 -0.61 2.65
CA ILE A 356 -6.77 -0.51 2.19
C ILE A 356 -7.58 -1.72 2.64
N LYS A 357 -7.02 -2.94 2.54
CA LYS A 357 -7.66 -4.16 3.04
C LYS A 357 -7.95 -4.10 4.53
N LYS A 358 -7.00 -3.61 5.33
CA LYS A 358 -7.17 -3.46 6.79
C LYS A 358 -8.17 -2.36 7.14
N MET A 359 -8.13 -1.24 6.42
CA MET A 359 -8.96 -0.07 6.72
C MET A 359 -10.42 -0.24 6.26
N TYR A 360 -10.63 -0.88 5.11
CA TYR A 360 -11.96 -1.06 4.48
C TYR A 360 -12.26 -2.51 4.12
N PRO A 361 -12.10 -3.49 5.03
CA PRO A 361 -12.17 -4.91 4.72
C PRO A 361 -13.49 -5.31 4.06
N TYR A 362 -14.61 -4.84 4.60
CA TYR A 362 -15.92 -5.14 4.04
C TYR A 362 -16.11 -4.61 2.61
N LEU A 363 -15.77 -3.35 2.36
CA LEU A 363 -15.95 -2.74 1.03
C LEU A 363 -14.99 -3.37 0.01
N PHE A 364 -13.76 -3.65 0.44
CA PHE A 364 -12.76 -4.30 -0.39
C PHE A 364 -13.24 -5.69 -0.85
N HIS A 365 -13.69 -6.54 0.07
CA HIS A 365 -14.19 -7.87 -0.28
C HIS A 365 -15.43 -7.82 -1.17
N LEU A 366 -16.35 -6.88 -0.91
CA LEU A 366 -17.51 -6.64 -1.76
C LEU A 366 -17.09 -6.26 -3.20
N ILE A 367 -16.10 -5.40 -3.35
CA ILE A 367 -15.57 -5.01 -4.66
C ILE A 367 -14.93 -6.22 -5.36
N ILE A 368 -14.17 -7.06 -4.66
CA ILE A 368 -13.58 -8.28 -5.22
C ILE A 368 -14.70 -9.20 -5.76
N ASP A 369 -15.76 -9.43 -5.00
CA ASP A 369 -16.87 -10.30 -5.42
C ASP A 369 -17.59 -9.74 -6.67
N VAL A 370 -17.76 -8.43 -6.74
CA VAL A 370 -18.32 -7.78 -7.94
C VAL A 370 -17.35 -7.86 -9.13
N LEU A 371 -16.05 -7.76 -8.89
CA LEU A 371 -15.05 -7.92 -9.95
C LEU A 371 -14.97 -9.37 -10.45
N GLU A 372 -15.21 -10.37 -9.61
CA GLU A 372 -15.32 -11.76 -10.06
C GLU A 372 -16.47 -11.93 -11.08
N ASP A 373 -17.64 -11.35 -10.78
CA ASP A 373 -18.79 -11.35 -11.68
C ASP A 373 -18.49 -10.59 -12.99
N ILE A 374 -17.82 -9.44 -12.91
CA ILE A 374 -17.36 -8.67 -14.08
C ILE A 374 -16.36 -9.46 -14.92
N ASN A 375 -15.38 -10.09 -14.28
CA ASN A 375 -14.35 -10.89 -14.96
C ASN A 375 -14.98 -12.04 -15.74
N GLN A 376 -15.97 -12.73 -15.15
CA GLN A 376 -16.71 -13.80 -15.82
C GLN A 376 -17.61 -13.27 -16.96
N THR A 377 -18.28 -12.12 -16.75
CA THR A 377 -19.26 -11.58 -17.71
C THR A 377 -18.58 -10.96 -18.93
N PHE A 378 -17.45 -10.31 -18.77
CA PHE A 378 -16.76 -9.54 -19.82
C PHE A 378 -15.45 -10.17 -20.28
N ASP A 379 -15.13 -11.39 -19.81
CA ASP A 379 -13.86 -12.10 -20.09
C ASP A 379 -12.63 -11.23 -19.79
N LEU A 380 -12.63 -10.65 -18.57
CA LEU A 380 -11.56 -9.79 -18.07
C LEU A 380 -10.82 -10.49 -16.91
N HIS A 381 -9.64 -9.97 -16.57
CA HIS A 381 -8.84 -10.43 -15.41
C HIS A 381 -8.34 -9.21 -14.64
N ILE A 382 -9.29 -8.48 -14.03
CA ILE A 382 -8.96 -7.30 -13.21
C ILE A 382 -8.32 -7.79 -11.90
N PRO A 383 -7.05 -7.39 -11.60
CA PRO A 383 -6.32 -7.91 -10.45
C PRO A 383 -6.73 -7.22 -9.14
N GLU A 384 -6.29 -7.80 -8.03
CA GLU A 384 -6.60 -7.37 -6.66
C GLU A 384 -6.13 -5.93 -6.37
N GLU A 385 -5.02 -5.51 -6.93
CA GLU A 385 -4.48 -4.16 -6.79
C GLU A 385 -5.45 -3.09 -7.33
N GLU A 386 -6.17 -3.42 -8.39
CA GLU A 386 -7.20 -2.53 -8.95
C GLU A 386 -8.46 -2.51 -8.08
N ALA A 387 -8.82 -3.64 -7.47
CA ALA A 387 -9.91 -3.70 -6.50
C ALA A 387 -9.67 -2.72 -5.33
N ALA A 388 -8.43 -2.60 -4.86
CA ALA A 388 -8.10 -1.65 -3.81
C ALA A 388 -8.30 -0.18 -4.26
N TYR A 389 -7.90 0.18 -5.48
CA TYR A 389 -8.17 1.52 -6.00
C TYR A 389 -9.67 1.78 -6.19
N LEU A 390 -10.43 0.81 -6.69
CA LEU A 390 -11.89 0.92 -6.81
C LEU A 390 -12.56 1.07 -5.43
N THR A 391 -12.04 0.38 -4.41
CA THR A 391 -12.50 0.53 -3.02
C THR A 391 -12.39 1.97 -2.56
N LEU A 392 -11.28 2.66 -2.87
CA LEU A 392 -11.11 4.08 -2.52
C LEU A 392 -12.11 4.99 -3.25
N HIS A 393 -12.40 4.73 -4.53
CA HIS A 393 -13.41 5.49 -5.28
C HIS A 393 -14.80 5.37 -4.64
N PHE A 394 -15.23 4.15 -4.29
CA PHE A 394 -16.51 3.94 -3.62
C PHE A 394 -16.53 4.47 -2.19
N GLN A 395 -15.44 4.34 -1.44
CA GLN A 395 -15.36 4.90 -0.09
C GLN A 395 -15.48 6.44 -0.13
N ALA A 396 -14.79 7.11 -1.04
CA ALA A 396 -14.90 8.55 -1.21
C ALA A 396 -16.34 8.98 -1.55
N SER A 397 -17.07 8.18 -2.35
CA SER A 397 -18.48 8.40 -2.64
C SER A 397 -19.36 8.23 -1.39
N ILE A 398 -19.12 7.20 -0.60
CA ILE A 398 -19.81 6.97 0.67
C ILE A 398 -19.62 8.16 1.61
N GLU A 399 -18.40 8.67 1.74
CA GLU A 399 -18.10 9.86 2.57
C GLU A 399 -18.88 11.09 2.07
N ARG A 400 -18.88 11.35 0.74
CA ARG A 400 -19.67 12.46 0.18
C ARG A 400 -21.18 12.32 0.44
N MET A 401 -21.72 11.11 0.32
CA MET A 401 -23.14 10.84 0.61
C MET A 401 -23.46 11.05 2.09
N HIS A 402 -22.56 10.66 2.99
CA HIS A 402 -22.71 10.92 4.41
C HIS A 402 -22.63 12.42 4.71
N HIS A 403 -21.72 13.17 4.09
CA HIS A 403 -21.66 14.62 4.24
C HIS A 403 -22.87 15.34 3.65
N SER A 404 -23.47 14.83 2.58
CA SER A 404 -24.72 15.41 2.04
C SER A 404 -25.97 14.99 2.82
N SER A 405 -25.90 13.94 3.63
CA SER A 405 -26.95 13.50 4.56
C SER A 405 -26.70 13.97 5.99
N ASP A 406 -25.62 14.70 6.27
CA ASP A 406 -25.41 15.36 7.55
C ASP A 406 -26.52 16.40 7.74
N THR A 407 -27.63 15.95 8.27
CA THR A 407 -28.55 16.79 8.99
C THR A 407 -27.73 17.40 10.11
N HIS A 408 -27.42 18.69 9.99
CA HIS A 408 -26.80 19.46 11.05
C HIS A 408 -27.56 19.17 12.33
N LYS A 409 -26.86 18.80 13.41
CA LYS A 409 -27.52 18.61 14.72
C LYS A 409 -28.18 19.89 15.12
N LYS A 410 -29.47 19.85 15.27
CA LYS A 410 -30.28 21.00 15.71
C LYS A 410 -30.02 21.26 17.16
N ALA A 411 -29.31 22.34 17.42
CA ALA A 411 -28.94 22.74 18.78
C ALA A 411 -29.68 23.99 19.23
N ILE A 412 -29.96 24.07 20.52
CA ILE A 412 -30.34 25.32 21.17
C ILE A 412 -29.27 25.76 22.17
N ILE A 413 -29.01 27.04 22.24
CA ILE A 413 -28.10 27.64 23.22
C ILE A 413 -28.90 28.20 24.40
N VAL A 414 -28.55 27.71 25.59
CA VAL A 414 -29.10 28.28 26.86
C VAL A 414 -28.03 29.14 27.52
N CYS A 415 -28.24 30.44 27.54
CA CYS A 415 -27.28 31.40 28.08
C CYS A 415 -27.95 32.31 29.11
N HIS A 416 -27.29 32.46 30.27
CA HIS A 416 -27.73 33.36 31.33
C HIS A 416 -27.18 34.80 31.21
N MET A 417 -26.21 34.98 30.31
CA MET A 417 -25.59 36.26 30.02
C MET A 417 -26.29 36.90 28.82
N GLY A 418 -26.54 38.18 28.82
CA GLY A 418 -27.35 38.91 27.84
C GLY A 418 -27.09 38.62 26.35
N ILE A 419 -27.91 39.21 25.47
CA ILE A 419 -28.02 38.92 24.03
C ILE A 419 -26.67 38.94 23.30
N GLY A 420 -25.80 39.88 23.63
CA GLY A 420 -24.48 39.99 22.94
C GLY A 420 -23.58 38.77 23.16
N MET A 421 -23.57 38.19 24.35
CA MET A 421 -22.75 37.01 24.66
C MET A 421 -23.31 35.73 24.01
N SER A 422 -24.64 35.58 24.02
CA SER A 422 -25.27 34.43 23.36
C SER A 422 -25.09 34.44 21.84
N GLN A 423 -25.12 35.63 21.23
CA GLN A 423 -24.82 35.77 19.77
C GLN A 423 -23.36 35.52 19.46
N LEU A 424 -22.42 35.94 20.29
CA LEU A 424 -21.00 35.63 20.14
C LEU A 424 -20.76 34.12 20.23
N LEU A 425 -21.34 33.45 21.22
CA LEU A 425 -21.25 32.01 21.41
C LEU A 425 -21.82 31.25 20.18
N ARG A 426 -23.01 31.67 19.74
CA ARG A 426 -23.62 31.15 18.50
C ARG A 426 -22.67 31.23 17.30
N THR A 427 -22.17 32.43 17.03
CA THR A 427 -21.26 32.65 15.88
C THR A 427 -20.00 31.82 15.97
N LYS A 428 -19.43 31.66 17.18
CA LYS A 428 -18.25 30.80 17.38
C LYS A 428 -18.56 29.34 17.14
N ILE A 429 -19.69 28.81 17.63
CA ILE A 429 -20.12 27.43 17.43
C ILE A 429 -20.37 27.16 15.93
N GLU A 430 -21.18 27.99 15.27
CA GLU A 430 -21.49 27.83 13.84
C GLU A 430 -20.23 27.90 12.94
N ARG A 431 -19.23 28.72 13.32
CA ARG A 431 -17.97 28.83 12.58
C ARG A 431 -17.00 27.65 12.79
N LYS A 432 -16.96 27.09 14.00
CA LYS A 432 -15.97 26.07 14.40
C LYS A 432 -16.51 24.65 14.36
N CYS A 433 -17.81 24.48 14.55
CA CYS A 433 -18.51 23.20 14.61
C CYS A 433 -19.56 23.14 13.49
N HIS A 434 -19.12 22.95 12.25
CA HIS A 434 -19.99 22.94 11.06
C HIS A 434 -21.11 21.88 11.08
N GLN A 435 -21.02 20.91 11.99
CA GLN A 435 -22.03 19.86 12.19
C GLN A 435 -23.23 20.32 13.06
N ILE A 436 -23.21 21.55 13.60
CA ILE A 436 -24.23 22.06 14.49
C ILE A 436 -24.97 23.23 13.84
N ALA A 437 -26.29 23.11 13.73
CA ALA A 437 -27.17 24.20 13.35
C ALA A 437 -27.88 24.77 14.60
N VAL A 438 -27.54 26.00 14.98
CA VAL A 438 -28.13 26.64 16.16
C VAL A 438 -29.50 27.21 15.80
N MET A 439 -30.57 26.58 16.29
CA MET A 439 -31.95 26.98 16.05
C MET A 439 -32.31 28.30 16.82
N ALA A 440 -31.94 28.37 18.09
CA ALA A 440 -32.26 29.51 18.95
C ALA A 440 -31.26 29.69 20.09
N CYS A 441 -31.18 30.94 20.58
CA CYS A 441 -30.54 31.27 21.85
C CYS A 441 -31.62 31.70 22.81
N ILE A 442 -31.79 31.01 23.94
CA ILE A 442 -32.90 31.19 24.87
C ILE A 442 -32.39 31.32 26.33
N ALA A 443 -33.23 31.89 27.17
CA ALA A 443 -32.98 31.92 28.61
C ALA A 443 -33.34 30.57 29.27
N LYS A 444 -32.72 30.27 30.42
CA LYS A 444 -33.03 29.04 31.19
C LYS A 444 -34.52 28.91 31.54
N ALA A 445 -35.19 30.04 31.79
CA ALA A 445 -36.61 30.07 32.12
C ALA A 445 -37.51 29.57 30.99
N ASP A 446 -37.13 29.86 29.74
CA ASP A 446 -37.93 29.55 28.54
C ASP A 446 -37.68 28.13 27.98
N LEU A 447 -36.66 27.45 28.52
CA LEU A 447 -36.19 26.17 27.99
C LEU A 447 -37.26 25.08 27.93
N LYS A 448 -38.05 24.95 29.03
CA LYS A 448 -39.07 23.88 29.11
C LYS A 448 -40.21 24.11 28.12
N ASP A 449 -40.60 25.33 27.89
CA ASP A 449 -41.69 25.65 26.97
C ASP A 449 -41.22 25.61 25.53
N PHE A 450 -39.97 25.98 25.27
CA PHE A 450 -39.36 25.87 23.96
C PHE A 450 -39.19 24.38 23.50
N ILE A 451 -38.76 23.49 24.40
CA ILE A 451 -38.64 22.04 24.12
C ILE A 451 -40.03 21.42 23.84
N LYS A 452 -41.08 21.84 24.51
CA LYS A 452 -42.43 21.33 24.24
C LYS A 452 -42.97 21.74 22.87
N GLN A 453 -42.53 22.87 22.35
CA GLN A 453 -42.95 23.41 21.05
C GLN A 453 -42.12 22.88 19.88
N HIS A 454 -40.94 22.33 20.14
CA HIS A 454 -39.99 21.86 19.12
C HIS A 454 -39.51 20.46 19.47
N GLU A 455 -40.03 19.44 18.79
CA GLU A 455 -39.68 18.02 19.00
C GLU A 455 -38.39 17.61 18.33
N ASP A 456 -37.81 18.45 17.47
CA ASP A 456 -36.67 18.14 16.60
C ASP A 456 -35.33 18.72 17.07
N ILE A 457 -35.14 18.83 18.39
CA ILE A 457 -33.90 19.31 19.00
C ILE A 457 -33.02 18.13 19.37
N ASP A 458 -31.80 18.06 18.78
CA ASP A 458 -30.84 16.97 19.01
C ASP A 458 -30.00 17.18 20.27
N LEU A 459 -29.61 18.43 20.58
CA LEU A 459 -28.79 18.75 21.74
C LEU A 459 -29.04 20.15 22.28
N VAL A 460 -28.71 20.35 23.57
CA VAL A 460 -28.70 21.64 24.24
C VAL A 460 -27.25 22.01 24.60
N ILE A 461 -26.83 23.21 24.20
CA ILE A 461 -25.55 23.79 24.61
C ILE A 461 -25.84 24.86 25.66
N SER A 462 -25.32 24.69 26.87
CA SER A 462 -25.61 25.58 27.97
C SER A 462 -24.37 26.24 28.56
N THR A 463 -24.48 27.46 29.03
CA THR A 463 -23.41 28.12 29.79
C THR A 463 -23.52 27.88 31.30
N ILE A 464 -24.53 27.14 31.74
CA ILE A 464 -24.82 26.80 33.17
C ILE A 464 -25.31 25.35 33.24
N ALA A 465 -25.19 24.74 34.43
CA ALA A 465 -25.75 23.43 34.67
C ALA A 465 -27.29 23.46 34.59
N LEU A 466 -27.87 22.46 33.94
CA LEU A 466 -29.32 22.31 33.76
C LEU A 466 -29.79 21.07 34.53
N GLU A 467 -30.99 21.17 35.10
CA GLU A 467 -31.62 20.10 35.89
C GLU A 467 -32.90 19.61 35.20
N ASN A 468 -33.16 18.30 35.28
CA ASN A 468 -34.39 17.66 34.77
C ASN A 468 -34.66 17.87 33.28
N ILE A 469 -33.63 17.65 32.44
CA ILE A 469 -33.74 17.70 30.98
C ILE A 469 -33.54 16.30 30.43
N THR A 470 -34.38 15.92 29.46
CA THR A 470 -34.34 14.62 28.74
C THR A 470 -33.47 14.68 27.50
N ILE A 471 -33.25 15.87 26.91
CA ILE A 471 -32.40 16.06 25.73
C ILE A 471 -30.93 16.10 26.19
N PRO A 472 -30.02 15.43 25.45
CA PRO A 472 -28.59 15.49 25.74
C PRO A 472 -28.10 16.94 25.80
N TYR A 473 -27.33 17.30 26.84
CA TYR A 473 -26.78 18.65 26.93
C TYR A 473 -25.33 18.68 27.37
N ILE A 474 -24.62 19.72 26.96
CA ILE A 474 -23.25 20.00 27.35
C ILE A 474 -23.14 21.42 27.92
N VAL A 475 -22.26 21.56 28.91
CA VAL A 475 -21.95 22.88 29.50
C VAL A 475 -20.63 23.37 28.91
N VAL A 476 -20.65 24.59 28.38
CA VAL A 476 -19.48 25.23 27.79
C VAL A 476 -19.28 26.62 28.38
N SER A 477 -18.07 27.15 28.35
CA SER A 477 -17.82 28.53 28.74
C SER A 477 -18.48 29.50 27.75
N PRO A 478 -19.01 30.67 28.22
CA PRO A 478 -19.61 31.67 27.33
C PRO A 478 -18.68 32.13 26.20
N LEU A 479 -17.35 32.03 26.39
CA LEU A 479 -16.33 32.41 25.42
C LEU A 479 -15.90 31.26 24.50
N LEU A 480 -16.40 30.05 24.69
CA LEU A 480 -16.03 28.84 23.98
C LEU A 480 -14.49 28.67 23.90
N GLU A 481 -13.91 28.23 24.99
CA GLU A 481 -12.47 27.99 25.08
C GLU A 481 -12.04 26.80 24.22
N PRO A 482 -10.73 26.64 23.87
CA PRO A 482 -10.27 25.51 23.07
C PRO A 482 -10.53 24.12 23.66
N SER A 483 -10.66 24.03 25.00
CA SER A 483 -11.10 22.83 25.72
C SER A 483 -12.56 22.50 25.44
N ASP A 484 -13.46 23.55 25.57
CA ASP A 484 -14.89 23.42 25.33
C ASP A 484 -15.17 23.00 23.88
N GLU A 485 -14.40 23.54 22.92
CA GLU A 485 -14.52 23.19 21.51
C GLU A 485 -14.25 21.69 21.26
N LYS A 486 -13.19 21.17 21.88
CA LYS A 486 -12.85 19.73 21.78
C LYS A 486 -13.94 18.86 22.44
N GLU A 487 -14.41 19.27 23.61
CA GLU A 487 -15.46 18.55 24.32
C GLU A 487 -16.78 18.57 23.56
N LEU A 488 -17.16 19.71 22.96
CA LEU A 488 -18.35 19.84 22.13
C LEU A 488 -18.31 18.97 20.90
N LEU A 489 -17.19 18.96 20.18
CA LEU A 489 -17.01 18.07 19.02
C LEU A 489 -17.05 16.60 19.43
N ALA A 490 -16.38 16.21 20.51
CA ALA A 490 -16.44 14.87 21.05
C ALA A 490 -17.86 14.45 21.45
N PHE A 491 -18.61 15.37 22.05
CA PHE A 491 -20.00 15.15 22.45
C PHE A 491 -20.93 14.96 21.24
N VAL A 492 -20.79 15.77 20.19
CA VAL A 492 -21.55 15.62 18.94
C VAL A 492 -21.20 14.27 18.28
N HIS A 493 -19.94 13.89 18.21
CA HIS A 493 -19.54 12.57 17.73
C HIS A 493 -20.08 11.41 18.57
N GLN A 494 -20.31 11.60 19.87
CA GLN A 494 -20.97 10.60 20.72
C GLN A 494 -22.46 10.48 20.41
N LEU A 495 -23.12 11.59 20.06
CA LEU A 495 -24.52 11.60 19.64
C LEU A 495 -24.74 10.96 18.26
N ASP A 496 -23.73 11.06 17.38
CA ASP A 496 -23.74 10.41 16.06
C ASP A 496 -23.42 8.92 16.13
N LYS A 497 -22.79 8.47 17.20
CA LYS A 497 -22.71 7.03 17.44
C LYS A 497 -24.12 6.58 17.80
N PRO A 498 -24.77 5.72 16.96
CA PRO A 498 -26.01 5.10 17.38
C PRO A 498 -25.77 4.57 18.78
N GLN A 499 -26.66 4.86 19.71
CA GLN A 499 -26.55 4.41 21.10
C GLN A 499 -26.04 2.98 21.08
N ARG A 500 -24.75 2.79 21.40
CA ARG A 500 -24.22 1.47 21.68
C ARG A 500 -24.98 1.00 22.91
N GLN A 501 -26.18 0.45 22.67
CA GLN A 501 -26.65 -0.58 23.57
C GLN A 501 -25.44 -1.48 23.76
N LYS A 502 -25.06 -1.69 25.00
CA LYS A 502 -24.12 -2.72 25.39
C LYS A 502 -24.66 -4.04 24.83
N GLN A 503 -24.41 -4.31 23.53
CA GLN A 503 -24.56 -5.63 22.97
C GLN A 503 -23.36 -6.41 23.46
N LYS A 504 -23.60 -7.15 24.53
CA LYS A 504 -22.62 -8.01 25.18
C LYS A 504 -22.34 -9.28 24.39
N THR A 505 -22.97 -9.50 23.23
CA THR A 505 -22.92 -10.77 22.48
C THR A 505 -22.60 -10.48 21.03
N PHE A 506 -21.59 -11.16 20.48
CA PHE A 506 -21.35 -11.12 19.02
C PHE A 506 -22.51 -11.81 18.31
N GLN A 507 -23.19 -11.12 17.41
CA GLN A 507 -24.32 -11.70 16.64
C GLN A 507 -23.87 -12.79 15.67
N MET A 508 -22.58 -12.87 15.34
CA MET A 508 -22.04 -14.00 14.58
C MET A 508 -22.34 -15.35 15.23
N LEU A 509 -22.53 -15.39 16.57
CA LEU A 509 -22.90 -16.60 17.30
C LEU A 509 -24.28 -17.14 16.92
N ASN A 510 -25.20 -16.29 16.49
CA ASN A 510 -26.53 -16.73 16.03
C ASN A 510 -26.47 -17.55 14.73
N ASN A 511 -25.33 -17.48 14.03
CA ASN A 511 -25.11 -18.14 12.73
C ASN A 511 -24.04 -19.23 12.81
N THR A 512 -23.65 -19.64 14.00
CA THR A 512 -22.75 -20.78 14.23
C THR A 512 -23.35 -21.76 15.21
N THR A 513 -22.85 -22.97 15.20
CA THR A 513 -23.22 -24.00 16.15
C THR A 513 -21.95 -24.68 16.66
N PRO A 514 -21.96 -25.33 17.82
CA PRO A 514 -20.78 -26.07 18.32
C PRO A 514 -20.23 -27.10 17.32
N PHE A 515 -21.07 -27.62 16.41
CA PHE A 515 -20.66 -28.57 15.36
C PHE A 515 -19.93 -27.92 14.18
N LEU A 516 -19.94 -26.59 14.08
CA LEU A 516 -19.21 -25.80 13.07
C LEU A 516 -17.96 -25.13 13.64
N VAL A 517 -17.56 -25.48 14.86
CA VAL A 517 -16.35 -24.93 15.51
C VAL A 517 -15.29 -26.02 15.62
N PHE A 518 -14.17 -25.81 14.97
CA PHE A 518 -13.06 -26.76 14.85
C PHE A 518 -11.81 -26.14 15.50
N LEU A 519 -11.49 -26.57 16.71
CA LEU A 519 -10.36 -26.03 17.46
C LEU A 519 -9.08 -26.82 17.17
N LYS A 520 -7.92 -26.12 17.15
CA LYS A 520 -6.59 -26.70 17.00
C LYS A 520 -6.41 -27.59 15.77
N GLN A 521 -6.98 -27.16 14.63
CA GLN A 521 -6.84 -27.90 13.38
C GLN A 521 -5.40 -27.88 12.86
N GLU A 522 -4.95 -29.03 12.33
CA GLU A 522 -3.70 -29.16 11.61
C GLU A 522 -4.00 -29.19 10.10
N ALA A 523 -3.30 -28.37 9.33
CA ALA A 523 -3.40 -28.37 7.87
C ALA A 523 -2.07 -27.98 7.23
N GLU A 524 -1.78 -28.54 6.07
CA GLU A 524 -0.53 -28.26 5.34
C GLU A 524 -0.54 -26.89 4.66
N HIS A 525 -1.74 -26.42 4.25
CA HIS A 525 -1.92 -25.13 3.58
C HIS A 525 -3.35 -24.61 3.73
N ARG A 526 -3.55 -23.29 3.51
CA ARG A 526 -4.84 -22.58 3.69
C ARG A 526 -6.01 -23.19 2.92
N TYR A 527 -5.79 -23.66 1.69
CA TYR A 527 -6.86 -24.23 0.87
C TYR A 527 -7.48 -25.49 1.49
N LYS A 528 -6.68 -26.27 2.22
CA LYS A 528 -7.16 -27.45 2.93
C LYS A 528 -8.11 -27.08 4.06
N VAL A 529 -7.80 -26.00 4.79
CA VAL A 529 -8.68 -25.46 5.85
C VAL A 529 -10.04 -25.02 5.24
N ILE A 530 -9.98 -24.30 4.11
CA ILE A 530 -11.18 -23.84 3.42
C ILE A 530 -12.05 -25.03 2.95
N GLU A 531 -11.44 -26.06 2.35
CA GLU A 531 -12.14 -27.27 1.92
C GLU A 531 -12.80 -27.98 3.11
N GLN A 532 -12.10 -28.11 4.23
CA GLN A 532 -12.64 -28.76 5.45
C GLN A 532 -13.86 -28.01 5.99
N LEU A 533 -13.76 -26.69 6.14
CA LEU A 533 -14.84 -25.86 6.68
C LEU A 533 -16.04 -25.81 5.71
N ALA A 534 -15.79 -25.70 4.41
CA ALA A 534 -16.83 -25.71 3.39
C ALA A 534 -17.54 -27.09 3.32
N THR A 535 -16.79 -28.19 3.49
CA THR A 535 -17.35 -29.54 3.55
C THR A 535 -18.26 -29.69 4.77
N ALA A 536 -17.84 -29.19 5.94
CA ALA A 536 -18.66 -29.21 7.16
C ALA A 536 -19.96 -28.41 6.97
N LEU A 537 -19.93 -27.27 6.30
CA LEU A 537 -21.13 -26.48 5.96
C LEU A 537 -22.04 -27.26 4.99
N PHE A 538 -21.47 -27.96 4.01
CA PHE A 538 -22.22 -28.78 3.05
C PHE A 538 -22.88 -30.01 3.74
N GLU A 539 -22.15 -30.75 4.56
CA GLU A 539 -22.67 -31.90 5.28
C GLU A 539 -23.81 -31.55 6.24
N LYS A 540 -23.83 -30.32 6.76
CA LYS A 540 -24.92 -29.79 7.57
C LYS A 540 -26.04 -29.14 6.76
N GLY A 541 -25.93 -29.11 5.42
CA GLY A 541 -26.96 -28.61 4.54
C GLY A 541 -27.07 -27.10 4.35
N TYR A 542 -26.06 -26.33 4.84
CA TYR A 542 -26.05 -24.88 4.73
C TYR A 542 -25.68 -24.36 3.32
N VAL A 543 -24.87 -25.13 2.60
CA VAL A 543 -24.37 -24.72 1.26
C VAL A 543 -24.50 -25.84 0.24
N GLU A 544 -24.34 -25.51 -1.05
CA GLU A 544 -24.27 -26.48 -2.16
C GLU A 544 -22.87 -27.13 -2.21
N LYS A 545 -22.75 -28.26 -2.93
CA LYS A 545 -21.50 -29.01 -3.05
C LYS A 545 -20.41 -28.20 -3.72
N GLU A 546 -20.75 -27.34 -4.65
CA GLU A 546 -19.86 -26.49 -5.43
C GLU A 546 -19.25 -25.36 -4.59
N TYR A 547 -19.81 -25.04 -3.44
CA TYR A 547 -19.38 -23.97 -2.56
C TYR A 547 -17.88 -24.07 -2.18
N ALA A 548 -17.38 -25.26 -1.89
CA ALA A 548 -15.97 -25.48 -1.54
C ALA A 548 -15.01 -25.10 -2.68
N VAL A 549 -15.35 -25.50 -3.91
CA VAL A 549 -14.53 -25.20 -5.10
C VAL A 549 -14.47 -23.69 -5.33
N HIS A 550 -15.62 -23.02 -5.24
CA HIS A 550 -15.71 -21.58 -5.46
C HIS A 550 -15.04 -20.78 -4.34
N ALA A 551 -15.09 -21.23 -3.08
CA ALA A 551 -14.36 -20.59 -1.99
C ALA A 551 -12.83 -20.68 -2.18
N VAL A 552 -12.33 -21.82 -2.63
CA VAL A 552 -10.92 -21.98 -2.97
C VAL A 552 -10.52 -21.11 -4.17
N MET A 553 -11.37 -21.03 -5.21
CA MET A 553 -11.12 -20.13 -6.35
C MET A 553 -11.07 -18.66 -5.91
N ARG A 554 -12.04 -18.24 -5.07
CA ARG A 554 -12.10 -16.90 -4.51
C ARG A 554 -10.84 -16.56 -3.71
N GLU A 555 -10.37 -17.48 -2.87
CA GLU A 555 -9.14 -17.32 -2.08
C GLU A 555 -7.88 -17.22 -2.96
N LYS A 556 -7.86 -17.89 -4.12
CA LYS A 556 -6.75 -17.78 -5.09
C LYS A 556 -6.69 -16.43 -5.77
N MET A 557 -7.82 -15.75 -5.96
CA MET A 557 -7.87 -14.41 -6.55
C MET A 557 -7.29 -13.36 -5.61
N ALA A 558 -7.67 -13.41 -4.34
CA ALA A 558 -7.21 -12.51 -3.29
C ALA A 558 -7.32 -13.18 -1.94
N ALA A 559 -6.24 -13.15 -1.17
CA ALA A 559 -6.22 -13.71 0.17
C ALA A 559 -7.24 -13.00 1.07
N THR A 560 -8.00 -13.78 1.85
CA THR A 560 -9.11 -13.27 2.67
C THR A 560 -8.71 -12.90 4.11
N ASN A 561 -7.42 -12.73 4.40
CA ASN A 561 -6.95 -12.25 5.70
C ASN A 561 -7.33 -10.78 5.94
N ILE A 562 -7.74 -10.47 7.18
CA ILE A 562 -8.21 -9.14 7.59
C ILE A 562 -7.35 -8.51 8.71
N GLY A 563 -6.19 -9.09 9.01
CA GLY A 563 -5.30 -8.66 10.10
C GLY A 563 -5.46 -9.46 11.39
N ALA A 564 -4.54 -9.25 12.33
CA ALA A 564 -4.46 -9.94 13.64
C ALA A 564 -4.49 -11.49 13.58
N GLY A 565 -4.05 -12.09 12.46
CA GLY A 565 -4.07 -13.53 12.26
C GLY A 565 -5.46 -14.11 12.01
N ILE A 566 -6.39 -13.30 11.46
CA ILE A 566 -7.76 -13.71 11.10
C ILE A 566 -7.92 -13.80 9.60
N ALA A 567 -8.61 -14.84 9.10
CA ALA A 567 -9.07 -14.93 7.73
C ALA A 567 -10.60 -15.18 7.66
N ILE A 568 -11.23 -14.70 6.57
CA ILE A 568 -12.67 -14.77 6.34
C ILE A 568 -12.99 -15.38 4.95
N PRO A 569 -12.57 -16.63 4.66
CA PRO A 569 -12.88 -17.26 3.39
C PRO A 569 -14.39 -17.37 3.18
N HIS A 570 -14.83 -17.18 1.93
CA HIS A 570 -16.23 -17.22 1.53
C HIS A 570 -16.36 -17.55 0.04
N ALA A 571 -17.56 -17.80 -0.44
CA ALA A 571 -17.88 -17.95 -1.84
C ALA A 571 -19.17 -17.19 -2.22
N ASN A 572 -19.50 -17.18 -3.50
CA ASN A 572 -20.68 -16.49 -4.00
C ASN A 572 -21.97 -16.99 -3.33
N ALA A 573 -22.84 -16.05 -2.95
CA ALA A 573 -24.09 -16.33 -2.24
C ALA A 573 -25.07 -17.28 -2.98
N LYS A 574 -24.94 -17.43 -4.29
CA LYS A 574 -25.76 -18.37 -5.08
C LYS A 574 -25.60 -19.83 -4.67
N TYR A 575 -24.49 -20.19 -4.02
CA TYR A 575 -24.24 -21.55 -3.51
C TYR A 575 -24.65 -21.73 -2.04
N ILE A 576 -25.31 -20.74 -1.43
CA ILE A 576 -25.68 -20.75 -0.02
C ILE A 576 -27.18 -21.02 0.11
N LYS A 577 -27.52 -22.07 0.85
CA LYS A 577 -28.93 -22.43 1.16
C LYS A 577 -29.44 -21.67 2.36
N GLN A 578 -28.62 -21.57 3.40
CA GLN A 578 -28.92 -20.90 4.66
C GLN A 578 -27.66 -20.25 5.21
N SER A 579 -27.79 -19.06 5.80
CA SER A 579 -26.66 -18.35 6.38
C SER A 579 -26.08 -19.13 7.57
N ALA A 580 -24.77 -19.35 7.56
CA ALA A 580 -24.01 -20.04 8.62
C ALA A 580 -22.55 -19.61 8.61
N ILE A 581 -21.87 -19.79 9.76
CA ILE A 581 -20.45 -19.50 9.92
C ILE A 581 -19.77 -20.73 10.51
N ALA A 582 -18.74 -21.23 9.82
CA ALA A 582 -17.87 -22.26 10.39
C ALA A 582 -16.55 -21.62 10.85
N ILE A 583 -16.08 -22.01 12.04
CA ILE A 583 -14.93 -21.39 12.71
C ILE A 583 -13.85 -22.45 12.89
N ALA A 584 -12.60 -22.09 12.58
CA ALA A 584 -11.45 -22.94 12.91
C ALA A 584 -10.36 -22.14 13.62
N THR A 585 -9.78 -22.73 14.68
CA THR A 585 -8.46 -22.30 15.18
C THR A 585 -7.40 -23.28 14.71
N LEU A 586 -6.24 -22.77 14.35
CA LEU A 586 -5.13 -23.58 13.84
C LEU A 586 -4.13 -23.89 14.98
N LYS A 587 -3.55 -25.07 14.97
CA LYS A 587 -2.52 -25.46 15.93
C LYS A 587 -1.25 -24.67 15.71
N GLU A 588 -0.83 -24.54 14.45
CA GLU A 588 0.28 -23.71 14.01
C GLU A 588 -0.26 -22.66 13.02
N PRO A 589 0.21 -21.39 13.10
CA PRO A 589 -0.20 -20.35 12.18
C PRO A 589 0.21 -20.69 10.74
N LEU A 590 -0.76 -20.71 9.81
CA LEU A 590 -0.54 -20.96 8.39
C LEU A 590 -0.30 -19.68 7.60
N ASP A 591 0.49 -19.81 6.55
CA ASP A 591 0.70 -18.75 5.57
C ASP A 591 -0.58 -18.50 4.77
N TRP A 592 -1.09 -17.24 4.84
CA TRP A 592 -2.35 -16.83 4.22
C TRP A 592 -2.16 -15.68 3.23
N GLY A 593 -1.13 -15.76 2.43
CA GLY A 593 -0.68 -14.70 1.53
C GLY A 593 0.37 -13.81 2.19
N ASN A 594 0.00 -12.64 2.66
CA ASN A 594 0.95 -11.68 3.25
C ASN A 594 1.05 -11.77 4.78
N GLU A 595 0.29 -12.66 5.42
CA GLU A 595 0.19 -12.77 6.87
C GLU A 595 0.00 -14.22 7.31
N LYS A 596 0.44 -14.54 8.54
CA LYS A 596 0.16 -15.81 9.18
C LYS A 596 -1.17 -15.75 9.90
N VAL A 597 -2.06 -16.69 9.60
CA VAL A 597 -3.42 -16.80 10.15
C VAL A 597 -3.50 -17.96 11.15
N SER A 598 -4.18 -17.72 12.27
CA SER A 598 -4.44 -18.70 13.34
C SER A 598 -5.94 -18.90 13.60
N LEU A 599 -6.80 -18.00 13.11
CA LEU A 599 -8.25 -18.03 13.32
C LEU A 599 -8.96 -17.80 12.00
N VAL A 600 -9.85 -18.69 11.62
CA VAL A 600 -10.55 -18.69 10.33
C VAL A 600 -12.05 -18.71 10.56
N PHE A 601 -12.76 -17.75 9.94
CA PHE A 601 -14.21 -17.67 9.89
C PHE A 601 -14.67 -17.93 8.47
N MET A 602 -15.17 -19.13 8.16
CA MET A 602 -15.75 -19.46 6.86
C MET A 602 -17.17 -18.93 6.78
N LEU A 603 -17.41 -17.95 5.92
CA LEU A 603 -18.65 -17.19 5.87
C LEU A 603 -19.57 -17.71 4.76
N ALA A 604 -20.66 -18.36 5.12
CA ALA A 604 -21.77 -18.65 4.23
C ALA A 604 -22.93 -17.70 4.59
N VAL A 605 -23.04 -16.54 3.91
CA VAL A 605 -24.03 -15.50 4.21
C VAL A 605 -24.82 -15.13 2.96
N LYS A 606 -26.16 -15.19 3.03
CA LYS A 606 -27.04 -14.82 1.95
C LYS A 606 -27.11 -13.30 1.76
N HIS A 607 -27.28 -12.85 0.52
CA HIS A 607 -27.42 -11.43 0.19
C HIS A 607 -28.66 -10.77 0.81
N GLU A 608 -29.70 -11.53 1.08
CA GLU A 608 -30.95 -11.05 1.69
C GLU A 608 -30.74 -10.57 3.13
N ASP A 609 -29.71 -11.08 3.82
CA ASP A 609 -29.38 -10.77 5.22
C ASP A 609 -28.41 -9.58 5.36
N GLN A 610 -28.73 -8.44 4.73
CA GLN A 610 -27.77 -7.32 4.63
C GLN A 610 -27.42 -6.68 5.98
N ASN A 611 -28.38 -6.57 6.91
CA ASN A 611 -28.13 -6.05 8.25
C ASN A 611 -27.19 -6.97 9.03
N MET A 612 -27.39 -8.28 8.88
CA MET A 612 -26.54 -9.30 9.46
C MET A 612 -25.13 -9.23 8.88
N THR A 613 -25.02 -9.10 7.56
CA THR A 613 -23.73 -8.99 6.86
C THR A 613 -22.94 -7.78 7.34
N LYS A 614 -23.56 -6.58 7.41
CA LYS A 614 -22.91 -5.36 7.92
C LYS A 614 -22.43 -5.52 9.38
N GLN A 615 -23.26 -6.14 10.21
CA GLN A 615 -22.92 -6.34 11.60
C GLN A 615 -21.81 -7.36 11.78
N LEU A 616 -21.87 -8.49 11.07
CA LEU A 616 -20.82 -9.50 11.05
C LEU A 616 -19.44 -8.90 10.68
N PHE A 617 -19.37 -8.13 9.60
CA PHE A 617 -18.11 -7.50 9.20
C PHE A 617 -17.63 -6.44 10.20
N ARG A 618 -18.55 -5.74 10.87
CA ARG A 618 -18.19 -4.83 11.98
C ARG A 618 -17.60 -5.59 13.17
N GLU A 619 -18.16 -6.74 13.51
CA GLU A 619 -17.68 -7.61 14.57
C GLU A 619 -16.31 -8.21 14.24
N LEU A 620 -16.12 -8.67 13.00
CA LEU A 620 -14.84 -9.20 12.51
C LEU A 620 -13.75 -8.11 12.45
N SER A 621 -14.10 -6.90 12.01
CA SER A 621 -13.20 -5.75 12.03
C SER A 621 -12.79 -5.39 13.46
N TYR A 622 -13.73 -5.38 14.40
CA TYR A 622 -13.44 -5.17 15.82
C TYR A 622 -12.49 -6.24 16.38
N LEU A 623 -12.68 -7.52 16.02
CA LEU A 623 -11.76 -8.60 16.42
C LEU A 623 -10.35 -8.39 15.86
N SER A 624 -10.24 -7.93 14.62
CA SER A 624 -8.93 -7.66 13.98
C SER A 624 -8.15 -6.50 14.65
N GLU A 625 -8.83 -5.64 15.38
CA GLU A 625 -8.21 -4.56 16.17
C GLU A 625 -7.74 -5.04 17.56
N GLN A 626 -8.02 -6.31 17.95
CA GLN A 626 -7.72 -6.86 19.27
C GLN A 626 -6.83 -8.12 19.22
N PRO A 627 -5.54 -8.02 18.88
CA PRO A 627 -4.66 -9.17 18.75
C PRO A 627 -4.55 -10.03 20.00
N ALA A 628 -4.59 -9.41 21.20
CA ALA A 628 -4.52 -10.12 22.47
C ALA A 628 -5.76 -11.01 22.70
N PHE A 629 -6.94 -10.54 22.29
CA PHE A 629 -8.17 -11.34 22.39
C PHE A 629 -8.17 -12.49 21.38
N VAL A 630 -7.71 -12.25 20.16
CA VAL A 630 -7.53 -13.31 19.15
C VAL A 630 -6.57 -14.39 19.64
N GLN A 631 -5.44 -14.00 20.26
CA GLN A 631 -4.52 -14.98 20.87
C GLN A 631 -5.16 -15.79 22.00
N LYS A 632 -6.06 -15.18 22.79
CA LYS A 632 -6.82 -15.93 23.80
C LYS A 632 -7.74 -16.95 23.16
N LEU A 633 -8.48 -16.57 22.12
CA LEU A 633 -9.37 -17.45 21.36
C LEU A 633 -8.60 -18.62 20.72
N THR A 634 -7.45 -18.36 20.13
CA THR A 634 -6.65 -19.39 19.45
C THR A 634 -5.99 -20.37 20.41
N LYS A 635 -5.83 -20.05 21.70
CA LYS A 635 -5.28 -20.98 22.72
C LYS A 635 -6.32 -21.93 23.27
N GLU A 636 -7.61 -21.63 23.13
CA GLU A 636 -8.69 -22.43 23.69
C GLU A 636 -8.81 -23.79 22.98
N THR A 637 -9.17 -24.82 23.78
CA THR A 637 -9.35 -26.20 23.32
C THR A 637 -10.76 -26.74 23.53
N ASN A 638 -11.58 -26.03 24.33
CA ASN A 638 -12.96 -26.41 24.59
C ASN A 638 -13.90 -25.51 23.78
N VAL A 639 -14.76 -26.11 22.95
CA VAL A 639 -15.69 -25.40 22.06
C VAL A 639 -16.67 -24.52 22.83
N MET A 640 -17.22 -24.99 23.96
CA MET A 640 -18.19 -24.22 24.74
C MET A 640 -17.54 -23.00 25.40
N THR A 641 -16.30 -23.15 25.89
CA THR A 641 -15.52 -22.04 26.45
C THR A 641 -15.13 -21.04 25.34
N PHE A 642 -14.75 -21.52 24.17
CA PHE A 642 -14.47 -20.67 23.01
C PHE A 642 -15.68 -19.81 22.64
N LEU A 643 -16.86 -20.42 22.51
CA LEU A 643 -18.09 -19.72 22.20
C LEU A 643 -18.49 -18.73 23.32
N SER A 644 -18.28 -19.09 24.60
CA SER A 644 -18.57 -18.19 25.73
C SER A 644 -17.70 -16.92 25.72
N TYR A 645 -16.48 -16.97 25.18
CA TYR A 645 -15.65 -15.75 25.00
C TYR A 645 -16.22 -14.82 23.93
N LEU A 646 -16.92 -15.33 22.93
CA LEU A 646 -17.62 -14.53 21.94
C LEU A 646 -19.00 -14.06 22.40
N ASP A 647 -19.48 -14.56 23.54
CA ASP A 647 -20.78 -14.19 24.13
C ASP A 647 -20.67 -13.02 25.15
N TYR A 648 -19.47 -12.42 25.27
CA TYR A 648 -19.15 -11.40 26.28
C TYR A 648 -19.09 -9.98 25.68
#